data_2d75966985f7cdd3a17c721d31089c29
#
_entry.id   2d75966985f7cdd3a17c721d31089c29
#
_cell.length_a   1.000
_cell.length_b   1.000
_cell.length_c   1.000
_cell.angle_alpha   90.00
_cell.angle_beta   90.00
_cell.angle_gamma   90.00
#
_symmetry.space_group_name_H-M   'P 1'
#
loop_
_entity.id
_entity.type
_entity.pdbx_description
1 polymer ?
#
loop_
_entity_poly.entity_id
_entity_poly.type
_entity_poly.pdbx_seq_one_letter_code
_entity_poly.pdbx_strand_id
1 'polypeptide(L)'
;MSKIIGIDLGTTNSVVAVMQGGEPVVIPNQEGGRTTPSVVGITKTGERLVGQVAKRQAITNPENTVYSIKRFMGRRYEEVADEIKRVPYKVTRGPHDDARVEIAGKTYSPPEISAMILQKLKSAAEDFLGEKVTKAVITVPAYFNDSQRQATKQAGEIAGLEVLRIINEPTAEALAYGLDKKKEETIAVYDLGGGTFDISILEVGEGVVEVKSTNGDTHLGGDDIDQRVVDWLVAEFKRDQGVDVSKDRMAIQRLKEAAEKAKIELSQLQETEINLPFLTADASGPKHMQVKLTRAKLEQLMEDLLQRTVGPVKQAMSDAGLTPDKIDEVVLVGGSTRIPRVVDIVKNLFGGKEPHKGVNPDEVVAVGAAIQGGVLGGEVKDILLLDVTPLSLGVETLGGVMTVLIPRNTTIPTRKSEIFSTAADNQTSVEIHVLQGERPVASGNRSLGKFHLIGIPPAPRGLPQIEVTFDIDANGILNVSAKDTATNKEQKITITASTGLSKDEAERMKKEAEAHATEDKEHLSEVEARNKLDSLVYQGEKLIKENREKLSDADVKAAEAAIEEARRALAEGGADRLNAASESLTKALHRLGESLYKAQQAAGAAASGAQGQSGGGAAGQGPTAGQGDVVDAEFVDVDESKKPN
;
A
#
# COMPACT_ATOMS: atom_id res chain seq x y z
N MET A 1 -23.07 14.25 -23.73
CA MET A 1 -22.49 13.97 -22.40
C MET A 1 -21.18 14.73 -22.33
N SER A 2 -20.82 15.34 -21.19
CA SER A 2 -19.50 15.99 -21.09
C SER A 2 -18.39 14.95 -21.25
N LYS A 3 -17.33 15.29 -21.97
CA LYS A 3 -16.18 14.40 -22.16
C LYS A 3 -15.52 14.10 -20.81
N ILE A 4 -14.97 12.88 -20.70
CA ILE A 4 -14.19 12.43 -19.54
C ILE A 4 -12.74 12.50 -19.96
N ILE A 5 -11.91 13.26 -19.25
CA ILE A 5 -10.48 13.35 -19.52
C ILE A 5 -9.71 12.34 -18.70
N GLY A 6 -8.63 11.79 -19.26
CA GLY A 6 -7.65 10.99 -18.54
C GLY A 6 -6.44 11.86 -18.17
N ILE A 7 -6.02 11.80 -16.91
CA ILE A 7 -4.91 12.61 -16.41
C ILE A 7 -3.86 11.70 -15.79
N ASP A 8 -2.63 11.81 -16.28
CA ASP A 8 -1.43 11.39 -15.57
C ASP A 8 -0.95 12.55 -14.69
N LEU A 9 -1.10 12.40 -13.38
CA LEU A 9 -0.59 13.36 -12.40
C LEU A 9 0.81 12.93 -11.93
N GLY A 10 1.81 13.16 -12.77
CA GLY A 10 3.18 12.74 -12.50
C GLY A 10 3.93 13.60 -11.48
N THR A 11 5.02 13.06 -10.89
CA THR A 11 5.87 13.78 -9.94
C THR A 11 6.57 14.98 -10.59
N THR A 12 7.09 14.80 -11.79
CA THR A 12 7.87 15.82 -12.51
C THR A 12 7.06 16.49 -13.60
N ASN A 13 6.32 15.70 -14.39
CA ASN A 13 5.46 16.19 -15.46
C ASN A 13 4.09 15.51 -15.36
N SER A 14 3.06 16.22 -15.80
CA SER A 14 1.69 15.73 -15.91
C SER A 14 1.20 15.83 -17.35
N VAL A 15 0.30 14.91 -17.72
CA VAL A 15 -0.25 14.81 -19.09
C VAL A 15 -1.77 14.68 -19.01
N VAL A 16 -2.47 15.23 -19.99
CA VAL A 16 -3.91 15.06 -20.14
C VAL A 16 -4.25 14.52 -21.54
N ALA A 17 -5.18 13.58 -21.59
CA ALA A 17 -5.67 12.99 -22.83
C ALA A 17 -7.19 12.82 -22.80
N VAL A 18 -7.79 12.60 -23.98
CA VAL A 18 -9.23 12.40 -24.12
C VAL A 18 -9.53 11.42 -25.24
N MET A 19 -10.65 10.71 -25.18
CA MET A 19 -11.15 9.94 -26.31
C MET A 19 -11.80 10.86 -27.34
N GLN A 20 -11.35 10.80 -28.59
CA GLN A 20 -11.89 11.57 -29.71
C GLN A 20 -12.00 10.67 -30.95
N GLY A 21 -13.21 10.49 -31.46
CA GLY A 21 -13.43 9.67 -32.66
C GLY A 21 -13.09 8.19 -32.50
N GLY A 22 -13.10 7.67 -31.26
CA GLY A 22 -12.76 6.28 -30.94
C GLY A 22 -11.28 6.07 -30.59
N GLU A 23 -10.44 7.08 -30.75
CA GLU A 23 -9.00 7.02 -30.47
C GLU A 23 -8.62 7.95 -29.30
N PRO A 24 -7.62 7.58 -28.48
CA PRO A 24 -7.11 8.45 -27.43
C PRO A 24 -6.19 9.53 -28.02
N VAL A 25 -6.41 10.77 -27.63
CA VAL A 25 -5.65 11.95 -28.08
C VAL A 25 -5.04 12.66 -26.89
N VAL A 26 -3.73 12.84 -26.89
CA VAL A 26 -3.02 13.66 -25.90
C VAL A 26 -3.24 15.14 -26.23
N ILE A 27 -3.71 15.90 -25.25
CA ILE A 27 -4.04 17.31 -25.37
C ILE A 27 -2.79 18.15 -25.11
N PRO A 28 -2.38 19.02 -26.04
CA PRO A 28 -1.28 19.95 -25.81
C PRO A 28 -1.69 21.03 -24.79
N ASN A 29 -0.74 21.46 -23.97
CA ASN A 29 -0.96 22.58 -23.06
C ASN A 29 -0.95 23.92 -23.82
N GLN A 30 -1.27 25.01 -23.09
CA GLN A 30 -1.34 26.36 -23.67
C GLN A 30 0.00 26.86 -24.21
N GLU A 31 1.13 26.28 -23.76
CA GLU A 31 2.48 26.56 -24.27
C GLU A 31 2.86 25.67 -25.45
N GLY A 32 1.95 24.83 -25.95
CA GLY A 32 2.15 23.92 -27.10
C GLY A 32 2.86 22.61 -26.74
N GLY A 33 3.22 22.39 -25.47
CA GLY A 33 3.83 21.16 -25.01
C GLY A 33 2.80 20.06 -24.75
N ARG A 34 3.17 18.80 -24.99
CA ARG A 34 2.31 17.63 -24.70
C ARG A 34 2.42 17.19 -23.23
N THR A 35 3.45 17.64 -22.53
CA THR A 35 3.65 17.45 -21.09
C THR A 35 3.65 18.80 -20.39
N THR A 36 3.13 18.85 -19.16
CA THR A 36 3.09 20.04 -18.33
C THR A 36 3.92 19.79 -17.07
N PRO A 37 4.98 20.57 -16.80
CA PRO A 37 5.73 20.43 -15.55
C PRO A 37 4.83 20.51 -14.32
N SER A 38 4.95 19.56 -13.39
CA SER A 38 4.21 19.52 -12.13
C SER A 38 4.80 20.52 -11.12
N VAL A 39 4.83 21.79 -11.52
CA VAL A 39 5.46 22.90 -10.79
C VAL A 39 4.46 24.03 -10.58
N VAL A 40 4.40 24.53 -9.35
CA VAL A 40 3.54 25.67 -8.95
C VAL A 40 4.41 26.73 -8.30
N GLY A 41 4.29 27.98 -8.73
CA GLY A 41 5.02 29.10 -8.15
C GLY A 41 4.09 30.25 -7.80
N ILE A 42 4.48 31.05 -6.80
CA ILE A 42 3.85 32.32 -6.49
C ILE A 42 4.88 33.43 -6.73
N THR A 43 4.54 34.39 -7.55
CA THR A 43 5.42 35.54 -7.81
C THR A 43 5.52 36.45 -6.58
N LYS A 44 6.49 37.37 -6.60
CA LYS A 44 6.60 38.40 -5.54
C LYS A 44 5.37 39.32 -5.48
N THR A 45 4.61 39.42 -6.55
CA THR A 45 3.36 40.18 -6.65
C THR A 45 2.13 39.39 -6.24
N GLY A 46 2.29 38.08 -5.88
CA GLY A 46 1.21 37.21 -5.45
C GLY A 46 0.49 36.49 -6.60
N GLU A 47 0.97 36.58 -7.82
CA GLU A 47 0.41 35.87 -8.97
C GLU A 47 0.79 34.38 -8.93
N ARG A 48 -0.18 33.50 -9.23
CA ARG A 48 0.03 32.05 -9.28
C ARG A 48 0.48 31.63 -10.69
N LEU A 49 1.62 30.96 -10.75
CA LEU A 49 2.17 30.36 -11.97
C LEU A 49 2.08 28.83 -11.86
N VAL A 50 1.80 28.14 -12.97
CA VAL A 50 1.74 26.67 -13.04
C VAL A 50 2.41 26.19 -14.34
N GLY A 51 3.11 25.08 -14.27
CA GLY A 51 3.74 24.45 -15.42
C GLY A 51 5.08 25.11 -15.79
N GLN A 52 5.32 25.28 -17.10
CA GLN A 52 6.59 25.75 -17.62
C GLN A 52 6.98 27.15 -17.12
N VAL A 53 6.00 28.04 -16.96
CA VAL A 53 6.25 29.40 -16.46
C VAL A 53 6.69 29.37 -14.98
N ALA A 54 6.11 28.49 -14.18
CA ALA A 54 6.54 28.27 -12.80
C ALA A 54 7.94 27.64 -12.73
N LYS A 55 8.24 26.66 -13.59
CA LYS A 55 9.58 26.02 -13.67
C LYS A 55 10.66 27.05 -13.96
N ARG A 56 10.42 28.00 -14.86
CA ARG A 56 11.38 29.08 -15.18
C ARG A 56 11.65 30.00 -13.99
N GLN A 57 10.67 30.25 -13.13
CA GLN A 57 10.85 31.10 -11.96
C GLN A 57 11.65 30.41 -10.85
N ALA A 58 11.76 29.06 -10.86
CA ALA A 58 12.41 28.29 -9.78
C ALA A 58 13.85 28.75 -9.51
N ILE A 59 14.58 29.22 -10.52
CA ILE A 59 15.96 29.73 -10.39
C ILE A 59 16.00 31.00 -9.54
N THR A 60 15.06 31.93 -9.77
CA THR A 60 15.08 33.29 -9.17
C THR A 60 14.22 33.39 -7.93
N ASN A 61 13.30 32.45 -7.72
CA ASN A 61 12.37 32.41 -6.60
C ASN A 61 12.13 30.96 -6.09
N PRO A 62 13.23 30.22 -5.73
CA PRO A 62 13.12 28.81 -5.38
C PRO A 62 12.26 28.58 -4.12
N GLU A 63 12.23 29.50 -3.18
CA GLU A 63 11.47 29.37 -1.92
C GLU A 63 9.96 29.43 -2.12
N ASN A 64 9.50 30.07 -3.21
CA ASN A 64 8.08 30.18 -3.56
C ASN A 64 7.72 29.40 -4.81
N THR A 65 8.51 28.38 -5.15
CA THR A 65 8.27 27.50 -6.30
C THR A 65 8.32 26.05 -5.86
N VAL A 66 7.16 25.40 -5.89
CA VAL A 66 6.95 24.01 -5.43
C VAL A 66 7.02 23.07 -6.61
N TYR A 67 7.82 22.01 -6.49
CA TYR A 67 7.91 20.89 -7.41
C TYR A 67 7.98 19.58 -6.62
N SER A 68 7.83 18.44 -7.28
CA SER A 68 7.84 17.10 -6.68
C SER A 68 6.83 16.95 -5.53
N ILE A 69 5.71 17.69 -5.56
CA ILE A 69 4.70 17.71 -4.49
C ILE A 69 4.05 16.33 -4.28
N LYS A 70 4.02 15.47 -5.31
CA LYS A 70 3.51 14.11 -5.23
C LYS A 70 4.23 13.27 -4.18
N ARG A 71 5.49 13.59 -3.85
CA ARG A 71 6.27 12.93 -2.79
C ARG A 71 5.75 13.24 -1.37
N PHE A 72 4.97 14.29 -1.20
CA PHE A 72 4.34 14.70 0.07
C PHE A 72 2.85 14.30 0.15
N MET A 73 2.27 13.80 -0.94
CA MET A 73 0.85 13.47 -1.05
C MET A 73 0.44 12.39 -0.04
N GLY A 74 -0.54 12.70 0.82
CA GLY A 74 -1.09 11.76 1.80
C GLY A 74 -0.12 11.33 2.90
N ARG A 75 0.96 12.09 3.18
CA ARG A 75 2.02 11.74 4.13
C ARG A 75 2.01 12.59 5.38
N ARG A 76 2.49 12.01 6.48
CA ARG A 76 2.78 12.75 7.71
C ARG A 76 4.11 13.50 7.57
N TYR A 77 4.22 14.59 8.33
CA TYR A 77 5.44 15.42 8.35
C TYR A 77 6.72 14.62 8.70
N GLU A 78 6.61 13.67 9.63
CA GLU A 78 7.75 12.85 10.07
C GLU A 78 8.21 11.85 9.01
N GLU A 79 7.30 11.40 8.15
CA GLU A 79 7.59 10.45 7.07
C GLU A 79 8.40 11.04 5.91
N VAL A 80 8.49 12.36 5.83
CA VAL A 80 9.11 13.09 4.71
C VAL A 80 10.36 13.88 5.12
N ALA A 81 11.00 13.49 6.24
CA ALA A 81 12.16 14.20 6.78
C ALA A 81 13.33 14.32 5.79
N ASP A 82 13.54 13.32 4.93
CA ASP A 82 14.61 13.35 3.93
C ASP A 82 14.21 14.16 2.70
N GLU A 83 12.93 14.14 2.31
CA GLU A 83 12.41 14.97 1.23
C GLU A 83 12.47 16.47 1.58
N ILE A 84 12.18 16.81 2.85
CA ILE A 84 12.27 18.19 3.36
C ILE A 84 13.68 18.78 3.17
N LYS A 85 14.72 17.97 3.32
CA LYS A 85 16.12 18.42 3.18
C LYS A 85 16.49 18.73 1.71
N ARG A 86 15.74 18.16 0.74
CA ARG A 86 16.06 18.22 -0.69
C ARG A 86 15.32 19.34 -1.45
N VAL A 87 14.33 19.97 -0.80
CA VAL A 87 13.52 21.02 -1.43
C VAL A 87 13.89 22.40 -0.90
N PRO A 88 13.89 23.44 -1.75
CA PRO A 88 14.23 24.81 -1.34
C PRO A 88 13.08 25.53 -0.63
N TYR A 89 11.83 25.10 -0.87
CA TYR A 89 10.65 25.67 -0.23
C TYR A 89 10.45 25.11 1.18
N LYS A 90 9.72 25.84 2.00
CA LYS A 90 9.51 25.48 3.39
C LYS A 90 8.38 24.44 3.51
N VAL A 91 8.68 23.31 4.18
CA VAL A 91 7.68 22.31 4.55
C VAL A 91 7.40 22.42 6.04
N THR A 92 6.12 22.40 6.41
CA THR A 92 5.63 22.58 7.79
C THR A 92 4.72 21.44 8.20
N ARG A 93 4.57 21.26 9.51
CA ARG A 93 3.62 20.29 10.09
C ARG A 93 2.22 20.92 10.09
N GLY A 94 1.25 20.22 9.51
CA GLY A 94 -0.15 20.60 9.53
C GLY A 94 -0.88 20.18 10.82
N PRO A 95 -2.17 20.55 10.99
CA PRO A 95 -2.95 20.30 12.20
C PRO A 95 -3.22 18.80 12.47
N HIS A 96 -3.11 17.95 11.47
CA HIS A 96 -3.26 16.49 11.59
C HIS A 96 -1.94 15.74 11.43
N ASP A 97 -0.82 16.38 11.75
CA ASP A 97 0.54 15.90 11.52
C ASP A 97 0.89 15.68 10.02
N ASP A 98 0.05 16.16 9.11
CA ASP A 98 0.26 16.12 7.67
C ASP A 98 1.41 17.05 7.23
N ALA A 99 2.11 16.67 6.17
CA ALA A 99 3.12 17.54 5.55
C ALA A 99 2.42 18.63 4.73
N ARG A 100 2.80 19.90 4.96
CA ARG A 100 2.29 21.08 4.23
C ARG A 100 3.43 21.92 3.71
N VAL A 101 3.18 22.67 2.64
CA VAL A 101 4.15 23.61 2.08
C VAL A 101 3.74 25.05 2.38
N GLU A 102 4.74 25.86 2.74
CA GLU A 102 4.55 27.30 2.96
C GLU A 102 5.22 28.08 1.83
N ILE A 103 4.42 28.82 1.05
CA ILE A 103 4.87 29.67 -0.05
C ILE A 103 4.18 31.02 0.03
N ALA A 104 4.93 32.10 -0.19
CA ALA A 104 4.46 33.48 -0.10
C ALA A 104 3.66 33.77 1.18
N GLY A 105 4.06 33.18 2.32
CA GLY A 105 3.42 33.37 3.63
C GLY A 105 2.09 32.63 3.81
N LYS A 106 1.70 31.77 2.87
CA LYS A 106 0.50 30.93 2.96
C LYS A 106 0.88 29.46 3.01
N THR A 107 0.13 28.70 3.79
CA THR A 107 0.32 27.23 3.93
C THR A 107 -0.70 26.50 3.06
N TYR A 108 -0.20 25.54 2.27
CA TYR A 108 -0.99 24.69 1.38
C TYR A 108 -0.74 23.22 1.69
N SER A 109 -1.78 22.42 1.59
CA SER A 109 -1.65 20.96 1.57
C SER A 109 -1.16 20.46 0.20
N PRO A 110 -0.53 19.28 0.12
CA PRO A 110 -0.14 18.69 -1.17
C PRO A 110 -1.33 18.54 -2.15
N PRO A 111 -2.56 18.15 -1.72
CA PRO A 111 -3.73 18.16 -2.59
C PRO A 111 -4.06 19.53 -3.18
N GLU A 112 -3.92 20.62 -2.43
CA GLU A 112 -4.18 22.00 -2.94
C GLU A 112 -3.16 22.39 -4.02
N ILE A 113 -1.89 22.08 -3.84
CA ILE A 113 -0.84 22.32 -4.88
C ILE A 113 -1.10 21.46 -6.11
N SER A 114 -1.42 20.18 -5.93
CA SER A 114 -1.76 19.27 -7.01
C SER A 114 -3.02 19.70 -7.76
N ALA A 115 -4.01 20.24 -7.05
CA ALA A 115 -5.22 20.80 -7.66
C ALA A 115 -4.91 21.97 -8.60
N MET A 116 -3.91 22.80 -8.30
CA MET A 116 -3.49 23.88 -9.20
C MET A 116 -2.93 23.34 -10.53
N ILE A 117 -2.21 22.21 -10.49
CA ILE A 117 -1.72 21.51 -11.67
C ILE A 117 -2.91 20.94 -12.45
N LEU A 118 -3.83 20.25 -11.77
CA LEU A 118 -5.03 19.68 -12.39
C LEU A 118 -5.93 20.76 -13.02
N GLN A 119 -6.05 21.95 -12.40
CA GLN A 119 -6.76 23.09 -12.98
C GLN A 119 -6.13 23.56 -14.29
N LYS A 120 -4.80 23.59 -14.38
CA LYS A 120 -4.08 23.93 -15.62
C LYS A 120 -4.39 22.93 -16.73
N LEU A 121 -4.34 21.61 -16.42
CA LEU A 121 -4.65 20.55 -17.37
C LEU A 121 -6.13 20.57 -17.80
N LYS A 122 -7.03 20.80 -16.85
CA LYS A 122 -8.47 20.98 -17.12
C LYS A 122 -8.71 22.14 -18.08
N SER A 123 -8.07 23.30 -17.83
CA SER A 123 -8.19 24.48 -18.70
C SER A 123 -7.68 24.18 -20.10
N ALA A 124 -6.54 23.48 -20.23
CA ALA A 124 -6.02 23.05 -21.55
C ALA A 124 -7.01 22.12 -22.26
N ALA A 125 -7.67 21.22 -21.52
CA ALA A 125 -8.69 20.34 -22.09
C ALA A 125 -9.95 21.10 -22.52
N GLU A 126 -10.41 22.06 -21.72
CA GLU A 126 -11.56 22.92 -22.07
C GLU A 126 -11.25 23.78 -23.31
N ASP A 127 -10.06 24.36 -23.41
CA ASP A 127 -9.60 25.11 -24.58
C ASP A 127 -9.54 24.24 -25.85
N PHE A 128 -9.04 23.01 -25.72
CA PHE A 128 -8.93 22.06 -26.82
C PHE A 128 -10.29 21.55 -27.31
N LEU A 129 -11.19 21.24 -26.37
CA LEU A 129 -12.51 20.66 -26.68
C LEU A 129 -13.57 21.72 -27.04
N GLY A 130 -13.36 22.99 -26.64
CA GLY A 130 -14.34 24.06 -26.80
C GLY A 130 -15.59 23.90 -25.88
N GLU A 131 -15.51 23.04 -24.87
CA GLU A 131 -16.59 22.78 -23.91
C GLU A 131 -16.07 22.63 -22.47
N LYS A 132 -16.96 22.77 -21.49
CA LYS A 132 -16.63 22.56 -20.08
C LYS A 132 -16.33 21.09 -19.77
N VAL A 133 -15.24 20.86 -19.05
CA VAL A 133 -14.82 19.55 -18.56
C VAL A 133 -15.08 19.45 -17.05
N THR A 134 -15.89 18.47 -16.67
CA THR A 134 -16.27 18.27 -15.26
C THR A 134 -15.88 16.90 -14.71
N LYS A 135 -15.44 15.97 -15.56
CA LYS A 135 -15.18 14.58 -15.18
C LYS A 135 -13.79 14.15 -15.58
N ALA A 136 -13.14 13.37 -14.71
CA ALA A 136 -11.80 12.85 -14.97
C ALA A 136 -11.59 11.44 -14.43
N VAL A 137 -10.65 10.72 -15.06
CA VAL A 137 -9.92 9.59 -14.52
C VAL A 137 -8.52 10.10 -14.20
N ILE A 138 -8.02 9.85 -12.99
CA ILE A 138 -6.70 10.31 -12.54
C ILE A 138 -5.85 9.11 -12.15
N THR A 139 -4.59 9.08 -12.56
CA THR A 139 -3.69 7.98 -12.27
C THR A 139 -2.93 8.17 -10.97
N VAL A 140 -2.54 7.06 -10.38
CA VAL A 140 -1.66 6.99 -9.20
C VAL A 140 -0.67 5.84 -9.36
N PRO A 141 0.53 5.91 -8.78
CA PRO A 141 1.41 4.76 -8.68
C PRO A 141 0.67 3.55 -8.07
N ALA A 142 0.96 2.35 -8.58
CA ALA A 142 0.29 1.13 -8.10
C ALA A 142 0.43 0.95 -6.58
N TYR A 143 1.56 1.35 -6.06
CA TYR A 143 1.91 1.27 -4.64
C TYR A 143 1.37 2.41 -3.77
N PHE A 144 0.64 3.38 -4.32
CA PHE A 144 -0.03 4.37 -3.48
C PHE A 144 -1.00 3.67 -2.53
N ASN A 145 -0.85 3.98 -1.26
CA ASN A 145 -1.76 3.52 -0.22
C ASN A 145 -3.09 4.30 -0.27
N ASP A 146 -4.04 3.88 0.55
CA ASP A 146 -5.37 4.48 0.62
C ASP A 146 -5.34 6.00 0.86
N SER A 147 -4.50 6.48 1.80
CA SER A 147 -4.40 7.93 2.08
C SER A 147 -3.88 8.75 0.90
N GLN A 148 -2.94 8.20 0.14
CA GLN A 148 -2.38 8.86 -1.04
C GLN A 148 -3.40 8.87 -2.19
N ARG A 149 -4.19 7.80 -2.34
CA ARG A 149 -5.31 7.70 -3.31
C ARG A 149 -6.41 8.70 -2.97
N GLN A 150 -6.82 8.78 -1.70
CA GLN A 150 -7.78 9.74 -1.21
C GLN A 150 -7.31 11.19 -1.41
N ALA A 151 -6.05 11.49 -1.08
CA ALA A 151 -5.46 12.81 -1.29
C ALA A 151 -5.42 13.19 -2.77
N THR A 152 -5.16 12.24 -3.67
CA THR A 152 -5.21 12.47 -5.13
C THR A 152 -6.63 12.71 -5.61
N LYS A 153 -7.61 11.94 -5.13
CA LYS A 153 -9.04 12.16 -5.41
C LYS A 153 -9.48 13.54 -4.95
N GLN A 154 -9.11 13.92 -3.73
CA GLN A 154 -9.39 15.24 -3.16
C GLN A 154 -8.76 16.37 -3.99
N ALA A 155 -7.54 16.20 -4.51
CA ALA A 155 -6.94 17.19 -5.43
C ALA A 155 -7.79 17.39 -6.68
N GLY A 156 -8.35 16.32 -7.26
CA GLY A 156 -9.29 16.40 -8.38
C GLY A 156 -10.57 17.16 -8.03
N GLU A 157 -11.15 16.88 -6.87
CA GLU A 157 -12.35 17.57 -6.37
C GLU A 157 -12.09 19.07 -6.14
N ILE A 158 -10.95 19.45 -5.53
CA ILE A 158 -10.51 20.84 -5.36
C ILE A 158 -10.31 21.53 -6.72
N ALA A 159 -9.85 20.80 -7.74
CA ALA A 159 -9.73 21.31 -9.10
C ALA A 159 -11.08 21.49 -9.82
N GLY A 160 -12.19 21.10 -9.19
CA GLY A 160 -13.53 21.15 -9.77
C GLY A 160 -13.78 20.03 -10.79
N LEU A 161 -13.22 18.85 -10.54
CA LEU A 161 -13.42 17.63 -11.31
C LEU A 161 -14.15 16.59 -10.47
N GLU A 162 -15.17 15.97 -11.03
CA GLU A 162 -15.72 14.71 -10.53
C GLU A 162 -14.75 13.60 -10.91
N VAL A 163 -14.03 13.04 -9.92
CA VAL A 163 -13.09 11.94 -10.15
C VAL A 163 -13.87 10.64 -10.19
N LEU A 164 -14.13 10.17 -11.40
CA LEU A 164 -14.92 8.94 -11.64
C LEU A 164 -14.14 7.68 -11.27
N ARG A 165 -12.81 7.73 -11.47
CA ARG A 165 -11.92 6.61 -11.15
C ARG A 165 -10.52 7.12 -10.79
N ILE A 166 -9.95 6.52 -9.76
CA ILE A 166 -8.49 6.49 -9.54
C ILE A 166 -7.99 5.16 -10.11
N ILE A 167 -7.02 5.21 -11.04
CA ILE A 167 -6.47 4.03 -11.71
C ILE A 167 -4.97 3.96 -11.47
N ASN A 168 -4.44 2.75 -11.33
CA ASN A 168 -2.99 2.57 -11.20
C ASN A 168 -2.27 2.88 -12.53
N GLU A 169 -1.11 3.55 -12.45
CA GLU A 169 -0.28 3.90 -13.61
C GLU A 169 0.01 2.68 -14.50
N PRO A 170 0.57 1.56 -13.98
CA PRO A 170 0.87 0.40 -14.83
C PRO A 170 -0.38 -0.25 -15.43
N THR A 171 -1.52 -0.09 -14.78
CA THR A 171 -2.80 -0.58 -15.31
C THR A 171 -3.30 0.30 -16.46
N ALA A 172 -3.14 1.62 -16.37
CA ALA A 172 -3.41 2.54 -17.48
C ALA A 172 -2.49 2.26 -18.67
N GLU A 173 -1.20 2.00 -18.42
CA GLU A 173 -0.22 1.63 -19.45
C GLU A 173 -0.61 0.35 -20.17
N ALA A 174 -1.01 -0.68 -19.41
CA ALA A 174 -1.48 -1.94 -19.98
C ALA A 174 -2.74 -1.76 -20.83
N LEU A 175 -3.65 -0.87 -20.44
CA LEU A 175 -4.81 -0.50 -21.27
C LEU A 175 -4.38 0.12 -22.58
N ALA A 176 -3.44 1.07 -22.55
CA ALA A 176 -2.94 1.71 -23.76
C ALA A 176 -2.18 0.74 -24.67
N TYR A 177 -1.42 -0.19 -24.08
CA TYR A 177 -0.70 -1.23 -24.81
C TYR A 177 -1.63 -2.32 -25.34
N GLY A 178 -2.60 -2.76 -24.52
CA GLY A 178 -3.43 -3.94 -24.79
C GLY A 178 -4.66 -3.69 -25.66
N LEU A 179 -4.97 -2.43 -26.01
CA LEU A 179 -6.21 -2.09 -26.72
C LEU A 179 -6.39 -2.86 -28.05
N ASP A 180 -5.30 -3.14 -28.76
CA ASP A 180 -5.31 -3.84 -30.05
C ASP A 180 -4.96 -5.33 -29.95
N LYS A 181 -4.71 -5.86 -28.75
CA LYS A 181 -4.27 -7.25 -28.56
C LYS A 181 -5.43 -8.23 -28.69
N LYS A 182 -5.26 -9.18 -29.59
CA LYS A 182 -6.24 -10.26 -29.88
C LYS A 182 -5.90 -11.58 -29.21
N LYS A 183 -4.70 -11.69 -28.62
CA LYS A 183 -4.22 -12.90 -27.93
C LYS A 183 -3.88 -12.54 -26.50
N GLU A 184 -4.03 -13.48 -25.61
CA GLU A 184 -3.54 -13.36 -24.25
C GLU A 184 -2.02 -13.28 -24.25
N GLU A 185 -1.48 -12.27 -23.61
CA GLU A 185 -0.05 -12.04 -23.41
C GLU A 185 0.20 -11.74 -21.93
N THR A 186 1.26 -12.32 -21.39
CA THR A 186 1.77 -11.95 -20.06
C THR A 186 2.82 -10.87 -20.23
N ILE A 187 2.55 -9.67 -19.72
CA ILE A 187 3.44 -8.52 -19.85
C ILE A 187 4.02 -8.11 -18.51
N ALA A 188 5.26 -7.60 -18.55
CA ALA A 188 5.87 -6.90 -17.43
C ALA A 188 5.94 -5.41 -17.76
N VAL A 189 5.31 -4.58 -16.96
CA VAL A 189 5.36 -3.12 -17.07
C VAL A 189 6.38 -2.61 -16.07
N TYR A 190 7.49 -2.04 -16.57
CA TYR A 190 8.58 -1.48 -15.78
C TYR A 190 8.53 0.04 -15.92
N ASP A 191 7.98 0.71 -14.92
CA ASP A 191 7.85 2.17 -14.88
C ASP A 191 8.90 2.78 -13.95
N LEU A 192 9.83 3.57 -14.52
CA LEU A 192 10.79 4.38 -13.79
C LEU A 192 10.56 5.85 -14.14
N GLY A 193 9.72 6.49 -13.35
CA GLY A 193 9.35 7.88 -13.49
C GLY A 193 10.37 8.86 -12.89
N GLY A 194 9.92 10.09 -12.62
CA GLY A 194 10.74 11.10 -11.95
C GLY A 194 10.91 10.87 -10.47
N GLY A 195 9.91 10.31 -9.79
CA GLY A 195 9.90 10.14 -8.33
C GLY A 195 9.60 8.75 -7.83
N THR A 196 9.11 7.84 -8.68
CA THR A 196 8.67 6.49 -8.32
C THR A 196 9.20 5.47 -9.31
N PHE A 197 9.36 4.25 -8.82
CA PHE A 197 9.60 3.04 -9.59
C PHE A 197 8.47 2.06 -9.31
N ASP A 198 7.80 1.55 -10.32
CA ASP A 198 6.79 0.52 -10.24
C ASP A 198 7.09 -0.63 -11.21
N ILE A 199 6.81 -1.86 -10.80
CA ILE A 199 6.83 -3.06 -11.62
C ILE A 199 5.51 -3.80 -11.43
N SER A 200 4.83 -4.11 -12.52
CA SER A 200 3.61 -4.91 -12.49
C SER A 200 3.68 -6.03 -13.52
N ILE A 201 3.18 -7.19 -13.13
CA ILE A 201 3.00 -8.34 -14.01
C ILE A 201 1.50 -8.44 -14.30
N LEU A 202 1.15 -8.44 -15.58
CA LEU A 202 -0.26 -8.42 -16.02
C LEU A 202 -0.49 -9.46 -17.11
N GLU A 203 -1.73 -9.93 -17.18
CA GLU A 203 -2.27 -10.64 -18.33
C GLU A 203 -3.17 -9.69 -19.12
N VAL A 204 -2.93 -9.58 -20.41
CA VAL A 204 -3.66 -8.69 -21.34
C VAL A 204 -4.15 -9.50 -22.53
N GLY A 205 -5.42 -9.41 -22.88
CA GLY A 205 -5.95 -10.05 -24.06
C GLY A 205 -7.48 -10.11 -24.04
N GLU A 206 -8.09 -10.24 -25.23
CA GLU A 206 -9.54 -10.41 -25.41
C GLU A 206 -10.41 -9.38 -24.64
N GLY A 207 -9.93 -8.15 -24.48
CA GLY A 207 -10.65 -7.11 -23.73
C GLY A 207 -10.51 -7.21 -22.20
N VAL A 208 -9.62 -8.05 -21.68
CA VAL A 208 -9.33 -8.16 -20.24
C VAL A 208 -7.92 -7.67 -19.97
N VAL A 209 -7.77 -6.87 -18.92
CA VAL A 209 -6.49 -6.49 -18.32
C VAL A 209 -6.54 -6.89 -16.86
N GLU A 210 -5.77 -7.90 -16.50
CA GLU A 210 -5.69 -8.43 -15.15
C GLU A 210 -4.29 -8.27 -14.56
N VAL A 211 -4.18 -7.55 -13.44
CA VAL A 211 -2.92 -7.45 -12.69
C VAL A 211 -2.76 -8.72 -11.85
N LYS A 212 -1.63 -9.42 -12.04
CA LYS A 212 -1.27 -10.62 -11.25
C LYS A 212 -0.50 -10.25 -10.00
N SER A 213 0.43 -9.31 -10.14
CA SER A 213 1.22 -8.80 -9.02
C SER A 213 1.75 -7.41 -9.32
N THR A 214 2.02 -6.65 -8.26
CA THR A 214 2.68 -5.36 -8.34
C THR A 214 3.68 -5.19 -7.21
N ASN A 215 4.76 -4.49 -7.49
CA ASN A 215 5.77 -4.11 -6.51
C ASN A 215 6.44 -2.80 -6.97
N GLY A 216 7.34 -2.27 -6.18
CA GLY A 216 8.10 -1.13 -6.67
C GLY A 216 8.73 -0.26 -5.54
N ASP A 217 9.09 1.04 -5.75
CA ASP A 217 9.75 2.01 -4.85
C ASP A 217 9.25 3.46 -5.08
N THR A 218 8.51 4.13 -4.14
CA THR A 218 8.01 5.53 -4.29
C THR A 218 9.04 6.62 -3.96
N HIS A 219 10.29 6.23 -3.64
CA HIS A 219 11.40 7.14 -3.42
C HIS A 219 12.59 6.80 -4.32
N LEU A 220 12.29 6.34 -5.54
CA LEU A 220 13.27 6.00 -6.53
C LEU A 220 12.83 6.50 -7.89
N GLY A 221 13.57 7.43 -8.48
CA GLY A 221 13.26 7.96 -9.80
C GLY A 221 14.34 8.89 -10.35
N GLY A 222 14.00 9.58 -11.42
CA GLY A 222 14.89 10.53 -12.09
C GLY A 222 15.40 11.64 -11.18
N ASP A 223 14.57 12.14 -10.25
CA ASP A 223 14.94 13.18 -9.29
C ASP A 223 16.07 12.73 -8.35
N ASP A 224 16.11 11.42 -8.00
CA ASP A 224 17.18 10.87 -7.15
C ASP A 224 18.49 10.74 -7.94
N ILE A 225 18.40 10.42 -9.24
CA ILE A 225 19.55 10.44 -10.16
C ILE A 225 20.09 11.87 -10.30
N ASP A 226 19.21 12.85 -10.51
CA ASP A 226 19.59 14.26 -10.58
C ASP A 226 20.30 14.70 -9.31
N GLN A 227 19.82 14.30 -8.14
CA GLN A 227 20.47 14.61 -6.86
C GLN A 227 21.89 14.05 -6.77
N ARG A 228 22.13 12.82 -7.26
CA ARG A 228 23.51 12.27 -7.32
C ARG A 228 24.43 13.12 -8.20
N VAL A 229 23.92 13.63 -9.29
CA VAL A 229 24.68 14.52 -10.17
C VAL A 229 24.90 15.86 -9.50
N VAL A 230 23.90 16.45 -8.82
CA VAL A 230 24.04 17.69 -8.06
C VAL A 230 25.12 17.56 -6.97
N ASP A 231 25.07 16.46 -6.18
CA ASP A 231 26.04 16.22 -5.12
C ASP A 231 27.46 16.12 -5.68
N TRP A 232 27.63 15.45 -6.82
CA TRP A 232 28.90 15.39 -7.51
C TRP A 232 29.35 16.77 -8.02
N LEU A 233 28.46 17.57 -8.62
CA LEU A 233 28.77 18.92 -9.11
C LEU A 233 29.18 19.86 -7.97
N VAL A 234 28.52 19.79 -6.81
CA VAL A 234 28.89 20.56 -5.62
C VAL A 234 30.30 20.20 -5.15
N ALA A 235 30.63 18.90 -5.13
CA ALA A 235 31.96 18.43 -4.75
C ALA A 235 33.05 18.87 -5.74
N GLU A 236 32.78 18.78 -7.06
CA GLU A 236 33.68 19.24 -8.11
C GLU A 236 33.91 20.75 -8.01
N PHE A 237 32.84 21.54 -7.83
CA PHE A 237 32.95 22.99 -7.69
C PHE A 237 33.74 23.40 -6.48
N LYS A 238 33.52 22.74 -5.35
CA LYS A 238 34.29 22.97 -4.12
C LYS A 238 35.76 22.63 -4.29
N ARG A 239 36.08 21.55 -5.00
CA ARG A 239 37.46 21.15 -5.31
C ARG A 239 38.15 22.18 -6.22
N ASP A 240 37.44 22.65 -7.26
CA ASP A 240 38.06 23.50 -8.29
C ASP A 240 38.09 24.99 -7.92
N GLN A 241 37.06 25.48 -7.24
CA GLN A 241 36.90 26.90 -6.88
C GLN A 241 37.13 27.21 -5.40
N GLY A 242 37.23 26.17 -4.55
CA GLY A 242 37.39 26.33 -3.10
C GLY A 242 36.13 26.81 -2.36
N VAL A 243 34.99 26.95 -3.04
CA VAL A 243 33.74 27.50 -2.50
C VAL A 243 32.69 26.39 -2.37
N ASP A 244 32.04 26.33 -1.20
CA ASP A 244 30.96 25.41 -0.93
C ASP A 244 29.61 26.08 -1.21
N VAL A 245 28.93 25.63 -2.27
CA VAL A 245 27.61 26.15 -2.69
C VAL A 245 26.43 25.35 -2.17
N SER A 246 26.65 24.35 -1.30
CA SER A 246 25.60 23.47 -0.79
C SER A 246 24.47 24.19 -0.04
N LYS A 247 24.73 25.40 0.47
CA LYS A 247 23.76 26.25 1.18
C LYS A 247 23.21 27.40 0.34
N ASP A 248 23.73 27.59 -0.88
CA ASP A 248 23.24 28.61 -1.80
C ASP A 248 22.07 28.04 -2.62
N ARG A 249 20.85 28.37 -2.23
CA ARG A 249 19.62 27.85 -2.85
C ARG A 249 19.51 28.15 -4.35
N MET A 250 19.98 29.32 -4.77
CA MET A 250 19.96 29.69 -6.20
C MET A 250 21.00 28.88 -6.99
N ALA A 251 22.21 28.71 -6.44
CA ALA A 251 23.23 27.88 -7.05
C ALA A 251 22.75 26.41 -7.13
N ILE A 252 22.19 25.86 -6.06
CA ILE A 252 21.67 24.49 -6.04
C ILE A 252 20.54 24.31 -7.07
N GLN A 253 19.63 25.26 -7.21
CA GLN A 253 18.57 25.16 -8.20
C GLN A 253 19.11 25.17 -9.65
N ARG A 254 20.13 26.00 -9.92
CA ARG A 254 20.82 26.00 -11.21
C ARG A 254 21.58 24.72 -11.49
N LEU A 255 22.23 24.13 -10.48
CA LEU A 255 22.88 22.83 -10.56
C LEU A 255 21.86 21.72 -10.83
N LYS A 256 20.68 21.76 -10.21
CA LYS A 256 19.60 20.78 -10.40
C LYS A 256 19.10 20.81 -11.85
N GLU A 257 18.82 21.98 -12.40
CA GLU A 257 18.39 22.11 -13.80
C GLU A 257 19.45 21.63 -14.78
N ALA A 258 20.73 21.94 -14.51
CA ALA A 258 21.84 21.47 -15.31
C ALA A 258 22.03 19.94 -15.22
N ALA A 259 21.83 19.37 -14.03
CA ALA A 259 21.88 17.92 -13.79
C ALA A 259 20.77 17.19 -14.56
N GLU A 260 19.52 17.66 -14.45
CA GLU A 260 18.37 17.11 -15.21
C GLU A 260 18.64 17.15 -16.71
N LYS A 261 19.09 18.31 -17.22
CA LYS A 261 19.42 18.48 -18.62
C LYS A 261 20.54 17.53 -19.06
N ALA A 262 21.62 17.43 -18.30
CA ALA A 262 22.75 16.55 -18.60
C ALA A 262 22.32 15.07 -18.60
N LYS A 263 21.49 14.64 -17.63
CA LYS A 263 20.90 13.28 -17.60
C LYS A 263 20.13 12.97 -18.89
N ILE A 264 19.29 13.90 -19.34
CA ILE A 264 18.50 13.74 -20.58
C ILE A 264 19.44 13.66 -21.80
N GLU A 265 20.42 14.56 -21.93
CA GLU A 265 21.36 14.56 -23.04
C GLU A 265 22.21 13.27 -23.08
N LEU A 266 22.66 12.77 -21.93
CA LEU A 266 23.46 11.55 -21.82
C LEU A 266 22.67 10.26 -22.09
N SER A 267 21.35 10.32 -22.19
CA SER A 267 20.55 9.20 -22.71
C SER A 267 20.82 8.99 -24.22
N GLN A 268 21.27 10.02 -24.95
CA GLN A 268 21.59 9.95 -26.37
C GLN A 268 23.09 10.13 -26.66
N LEU A 269 23.76 11.03 -25.93
CA LEU A 269 25.18 11.36 -26.12
C LEU A 269 26.06 10.54 -25.18
N GLN A 270 27.36 10.44 -25.49
CA GLN A 270 28.37 9.81 -24.65
C GLN A 270 28.98 10.80 -23.63
N GLU A 271 28.94 12.10 -23.95
CA GLU A 271 29.49 13.17 -23.12
C GLU A 271 28.65 14.44 -23.32
N THR A 272 28.50 15.23 -22.24
CA THR A 272 27.91 16.57 -22.29
C THR A 272 28.71 17.54 -21.43
N GLU A 273 28.62 18.83 -21.74
CA GLU A 273 29.27 19.90 -20.99
C GLU A 273 28.25 20.67 -20.18
N ILE A 274 28.53 20.77 -18.86
CA ILE A 274 27.78 21.60 -17.93
C ILE A 274 28.52 22.91 -17.78
N ASN A 275 27.94 24.00 -18.27
CA ASN A 275 28.51 25.35 -18.23
C ASN A 275 27.53 26.30 -17.50
N LEU A 276 27.90 26.74 -16.32
CA LEU A 276 27.12 27.62 -15.44
C LEU A 276 27.94 28.88 -15.10
N PRO A 277 27.91 29.90 -15.96
CA PRO A 277 28.56 31.17 -15.68
C PRO A 277 27.89 31.86 -14.52
N PHE A 278 28.69 32.55 -13.68
CA PHE A 278 28.21 33.30 -12.49
C PHE A 278 27.38 32.41 -11.56
N LEU A 279 27.87 31.21 -11.25
CA LEU A 279 27.17 30.28 -10.34
C LEU A 279 27.03 30.87 -8.94
N THR A 280 28.10 31.45 -8.43
CA THR A 280 28.15 32.20 -7.16
C THR A 280 29.26 33.28 -7.23
N ALA A 281 29.47 34.01 -6.14
CA ALA A 281 30.56 34.99 -6.01
C ALA A 281 31.14 34.95 -4.58
N ASP A 282 32.44 35.22 -4.47
CA ASP A 282 33.11 35.43 -3.20
C ASP A 282 33.90 36.76 -3.21
N ALA A 283 34.74 37.00 -2.19
CA ALA A 283 35.54 38.21 -2.09
C ALA A 283 36.52 38.39 -3.28
N SER A 284 36.87 37.33 -4.00
CA SER A 284 37.73 37.35 -5.18
C SER A 284 37.00 37.61 -6.50
N GLY A 285 35.65 37.67 -6.45
CA GLY A 285 34.79 37.93 -7.60
C GLY A 285 33.87 36.77 -7.97
N PRO A 286 33.24 36.84 -9.17
CA PRO A 286 32.34 35.82 -9.63
C PRO A 286 33.05 34.50 -9.90
N LYS A 287 32.35 33.39 -9.60
CA LYS A 287 32.79 32.01 -9.80
C LYS A 287 31.91 31.33 -10.83
N HIS A 288 32.56 30.60 -11.73
CA HIS A 288 31.93 29.91 -12.85
C HIS A 288 32.18 28.42 -12.74
N MET A 289 31.25 27.62 -13.21
CA MET A 289 31.41 26.18 -13.34
C MET A 289 31.42 25.78 -14.80
N GLN A 290 32.45 25.04 -15.19
CA GLN A 290 32.53 24.39 -16.49
C GLN A 290 33.10 22.99 -16.28
N VAL A 291 32.30 21.95 -16.51
CA VAL A 291 32.68 20.56 -16.27
C VAL A 291 32.06 19.66 -17.32
N LYS A 292 32.80 18.64 -17.72
CA LYS A 292 32.31 17.59 -18.61
C LYS A 292 31.78 16.41 -17.79
N LEU A 293 30.59 15.95 -18.15
CA LEU A 293 30.00 14.74 -17.60
C LEU A 293 29.89 13.70 -18.71
N THR A 294 30.47 12.52 -18.51
CA THR A 294 30.35 11.39 -19.41
C THR A 294 29.21 10.48 -18.99
N ARG A 295 28.63 9.73 -19.95
CA ARG A 295 27.63 8.69 -19.69
C ARG A 295 28.15 7.66 -18.67
N ALA A 296 29.38 7.19 -18.83
CA ALA A 296 30.00 6.24 -17.90
C ALA A 296 30.07 6.79 -16.45
N LYS A 297 30.35 8.11 -16.30
CA LYS A 297 30.35 8.75 -14.96
C LYS A 297 28.94 8.86 -14.40
N LEU A 298 27.95 9.21 -15.21
CA LEU A 298 26.54 9.22 -14.82
C LEU A 298 26.09 7.82 -14.36
N GLU A 299 26.38 6.78 -15.14
CA GLU A 299 26.08 5.38 -14.80
C GLU A 299 26.72 4.96 -13.47
N GLN A 300 27.98 5.36 -13.24
CA GLN A 300 28.65 5.13 -11.95
C GLN A 300 27.93 5.82 -10.77
N LEU A 301 27.46 7.05 -10.95
CA LEU A 301 26.78 7.83 -9.92
C LEU A 301 25.40 7.27 -9.55
N MET A 302 24.72 6.60 -10.47
CA MET A 302 23.36 6.10 -10.29
C MET A 302 23.26 4.58 -10.10
N GLU A 303 24.35 3.82 -10.19
CA GLU A 303 24.32 2.35 -10.20
C GLU A 303 23.62 1.78 -8.95
N ASP A 304 23.91 2.31 -7.75
CA ASP A 304 23.28 1.88 -6.51
C ASP A 304 21.75 2.12 -6.50
N LEU A 305 21.30 3.23 -7.10
CA LEU A 305 19.89 3.53 -7.26
C LEU A 305 19.21 2.54 -8.20
N LEU A 306 19.85 2.23 -9.33
CA LEU A 306 19.29 1.28 -10.30
C LEU A 306 19.23 -0.15 -9.75
N GLN A 307 20.20 -0.55 -8.93
CA GLN A 307 20.18 -1.86 -8.28
C GLN A 307 18.99 -2.03 -7.31
N ARG A 308 18.44 -0.94 -6.78
CA ARG A 308 17.22 -1.00 -5.96
C ARG A 308 15.99 -1.48 -6.73
N THR A 309 15.97 -1.39 -8.05
CA THR A 309 14.85 -1.89 -8.88
C THR A 309 14.82 -3.41 -8.98
N VAL A 310 15.98 -4.07 -8.81
CA VAL A 310 16.15 -5.52 -9.03
C VAL A 310 15.33 -6.36 -8.05
N GLY A 311 15.34 -5.97 -6.76
CA GLY A 311 14.58 -6.67 -5.71
C GLY A 311 13.07 -6.70 -6.01
N PRO A 312 12.43 -5.54 -6.19
CA PRO A 312 11.02 -5.45 -6.53
C PRO A 312 10.63 -6.25 -7.79
N VAL A 313 11.44 -6.22 -8.86
CA VAL A 313 11.17 -7.01 -10.08
C VAL A 313 11.14 -8.51 -9.78
N LYS A 314 12.15 -9.02 -9.09
CA LYS A 314 12.20 -10.45 -8.71
C LYS A 314 11.02 -10.85 -7.84
N GLN A 315 10.63 -9.98 -6.91
CA GLN A 315 9.52 -10.24 -6.03
C GLN A 315 8.18 -10.23 -6.77
N ALA A 316 7.94 -9.27 -7.67
CA ALA A 316 6.73 -9.24 -8.47
C ALA A 316 6.58 -10.52 -9.33
N MET A 317 7.65 -10.97 -9.96
CA MET A 317 7.65 -12.25 -10.70
C MET A 317 7.37 -13.44 -9.79
N SER A 318 7.98 -13.49 -8.60
CA SER A 318 7.74 -14.55 -7.61
C SER A 318 6.29 -14.56 -7.12
N ASP A 319 5.73 -13.38 -6.83
CA ASP A 319 4.34 -13.22 -6.37
C ASP A 319 3.32 -13.63 -7.46
N ALA A 320 3.66 -13.40 -8.73
CA ALA A 320 2.89 -13.87 -9.88
C ALA A 320 3.08 -15.37 -10.19
N GLY A 321 4.02 -16.04 -9.53
CA GLY A 321 4.37 -17.45 -9.82
C GLY A 321 5.03 -17.65 -11.19
N LEU A 322 5.70 -16.62 -11.72
CA LEU A 322 6.25 -16.62 -13.08
C LEU A 322 7.77 -16.50 -13.07
N THR A 323 8.37 -17.05 -14.13
CA THR A 323 9.80 -16.94 -14.45
C THR A 323 10.01 -16.01 -15.65
N PRO A 324 11.22 -15.43 -15.86
CA PRO A 324 11.47 -14.48 -16.95
C PRO A 324 11.10 -14.99 -18.35
N ASP A 325 11.19 -16.29 -18.59
CA ASP A 325 10.83 -16.93 -19.87
C ASP A 325 9.32 -16.93 -20.14
N LYS A 326 8.49 -16.80 -19.10
CA LYS A 326 7.03 -16.76 -19.19
C LYS A 326 6.45 -15.35 -19.44
N ILE A 327 7.29 -14.35 -19.38
CA ILE A 327 6.90 -12.98 -19.74
C ILE A 327 6.99 -12.86 -21.26
N ASP A 328 5.89 -12.55 -21.93
CA ASP A 328 5.87 -12.40 -23.40
C ASP A 328 6.51 -11.10 -23.82
N GLU A 329 6.14 -9.99 -23.18
CA GLU A 329 6.62 -8.65 -23.49
C GLU A 329 7.03 -7.88 -22.22
N VAL A 330 8.03 -6.99 -22.38
CA VAL A 330 8.42 -6.03 -21.34
C VAL A 330 8.18 -4.62 -21.86
N VAL A 331 7.31 -3.88 -21.19
CA VAL A 331 6.96 -2.50 -21.55
C VAL A 331 7.71 -1.54 -20.64
N LEU A 332 8.44 -0.59 -21.22
CA LEU A 332 9.17 0.46 -20.50
C LEU A 332 8.36 1.75 -20.47
N VAL A 333 8.18 2.28 -19.28
CA VAL A 333 7.44 3.51 -19.02
C VAL A 333 8.20 4.42 -18.06
N GLY A 334 7.84 5.71 -18.08
CA GLY A 334 8.55 6.75 -17.35
C GLY A 334 9.81 7.25 -18.07
N GLY A 335 10.05 8.56 -18.00
CA GLY A 335 11.14 9.21 -18.73
C GLY A 335 12.54 8.68 -18.40
N SER A 336 12.75 8.15 -17.19
CA SER A 336 14.04 7.60 -16.75
C SER A 336 14.37 6.25 -17.41
N THR A 337 13.41 5.55 -18.00
CA THR A 337 13.67 4.31 -18.76
C THR A 337 14.37 4.56 -20.10
N ARG A 338 14.47 5.82 -20.53
CA ARG A 338 15.27 6.21 -21.70
C ARG A 338 16.78 6.09 -21.48
N ILE A 339 17.22 5.98 -20.23
CA ILE A 339 18.64 5.83 -19.86
C ILE A 339 19.11 4.43 -20.32
N PRO A 340 20.18 4.33 -21.14
CA PRO A 340 20.63 3.05 -21.70
C PRO A 340 20.93 2.00 -20.64
N ARG A 341 21.52 2.37 -19.51
CA ARG A 341 21.83 1.46 -18.41
C ARG A 341 20.59 0.81 -17.80
N VAL A 342 19.46 1.54 -17.77
CA VAL A 342 18.16 0.98 -17.32
C VAL A 342 17.71 -0.12 -18.27
N VAL A 343 17.77 0.14 -19.58
CA VAL A 343 17.41 -0.84 -20.62
C VAL A 343 18.25 -2.11 -20.48
N ASP A 344 19.56 -1.98 -20.24
CA ASP A 344 20.47 -3.12 -20.06
C ASP A 344 20.13 -3.96 -18.82
N ILE A 345 19.78 -3.30 -17.70
CA ILE A 345 19.35 -3.98 -16.47
C ILE A 345 18.05 -4.74 -16.73
N VAL A 346 17.09 -4.12 -17.37
CA VAL A 346 15.80 -4.76 -17.70
C VAL A 346 15.99 -5.96 -18.61
N LYS A 347 16.79 -5.86 -19.68
CA LYS A 347 17.13 -7.00 -20.54
C LYS A 347 17.71 -8.17 -19.75
N ASN A 348 18.63 -7.89 -18.84
CA ASN A 348 19.25 -8.92 -18.01
C ASN A 348 18.24 -9.58 -17.05
N LEU A 349 17.31 -8.81 -16.49
CA LEU A 349 16.28 -9.33 -15.58
C LEU A 349 15.27 -10.24 -16.30
N PHE A 350 14.99 -9.97 -17.56
CA PHE A 350 14.00 -10.69 -18.37
C PHE A 350 14.65 -11.61 -19.43
N GLY A 351 15.82 -12.20 -19.11
CA GLY A 351 16.44 -13.25 -19.93
C GLY A 351 16.93 -12.79 -21.32
N GLY A 352 17.27 -11.52 -21.47
CA GLY A 352 17.76 -10.94 -22.73
C GLY A 352 16.66 -10.44 -23.66
N LYS A 353 15.40 -10.41 -23.23
CA LYS A 353 14.28 -9.85 -24.02
C LYS A 353 14.48 -8.36 -24.29
N GLU A 354 14.28 -7.95 -25.54
CA GLU A 354 14.25 -6.54 -25.91
C GLU A 354 12.95 -5.92 -25.39
N PRO A 355 13.02 -4.83 -24.62
CA PRO A 355 11.80 -4.14 -24.20
C PRO A 355 11.04 -3.53 -25.39
N HIS A 356 9.72 -3.54 -25.30
CA HIS A 356 8.84 -2.94 -26.29
C HIS A 356 9.05 -1.42 -26.37
N LYS A 357 9.19 -0.89 -27.58
CA LYS A 357 9.46 0.52 -27.86
C LYS A 357 8.32 1.23 -28.59
N GLY A 358 7.17 0.59 -28.72
CA GLY A 358 6.04 1.10 -29.53
C GLY A 358 5.20 2.16 -28.85
N VAL A 359 5.37 2.40 -27.55
CA VAL A 359 4.62 3.41 -26.78
C VAL A 359 5.52 4.60 -26.42
N ASN A 360 4.93 5.80 -26.34
CA ASN A 360 5.65 6.95 -25.81
C ASN A 360 5.62 6.88 -24.25
N PRO A 361 6.76 6.66 -23.59
CA PRO A 361 6.81 6.45 -22.15
C PRO A 361 6.42 7.69 -21.33
N ASP A 362 6.33 8.86 -21.94
CA ASP A 362 5.90 10.09 -21.26
C ASP A 362 4.38 10.35 -21.36
N GLU A 363 3.65 9.61 -22.22
CA GLU A 363 2.25 9.88 -22.54
C GLU A 363 1.33 8.68 -22.33
N VAL A 364 1.89 7.47 -22.34
CA VAL A 364 1.13 6.21 -22.35
C VAL A 364 0.17 6.09 -21.16
N VAL A 365 0.56 6.59 -19.99
CA VAL A 365 -0.25 6.59 -18.76
C VAL A 365 -1.52 7.43 -18.95
N ALA A 366 -1.39 8.65 -19.48
CA ALA A 366 -2.54 9.52 -19.75
C ALA A 366 -3.45 8.95 -20.85
N VAL A 367 -2.86 8.32 -21.87
CA VAL A 367 -3.59 7.61 -22.95
C VAL A 367 -4.46 6.51 -22.32
N GLY A 368 -3.89 5.66 -21.47
CA GLY A 368 -4.65 4.61 -20.79
C GLY A 368 -5.74 5.14 -19.85
N ALA A 369 -5.47 6.23 -19.14
CA ALA A 369 -6.47 6.92 -18.34
C ALA A 369 -7.63 7.47 -19.19
N ALA A 370 -7.34 7.98 -20.40
CA ALA A 370 -8.37 8.43 -21.35
C ALA A 370 -9.20 7.26 -21.88
N ILE A 371 -8.58 6.11 -22.19
CA ILE A 371 -9.28 4.87 -22.60
C ILE A 371 -10.23 4.44 -21.47
N GLN A 372 -9.77 4.43 -20.21
CA GLN A 372 -10.63 4.14 -19.06
C GLN A 372 -11.79 5.15 -18.95
N GLY A 373 -11.53 6.42 -19.21
CA GLY A 373 -12.57 7.44 -19.32
C GLY A 373 -13.60 7.11 -20.41
N GLY A 374 -13.14 6.63 -21.57
CA GLY A 374 -13.98 6.14 -22.67
C GLY A 374 -14.84 4.93 -22.29
N VAL A 375 -14.28 4.00 -21.54
CA VAL A 375 -15.03 2.83 -20.99
C VAL A 375 -16.15 3.31 -20.06
N LEU A 376 -15.83 4.19 -19.12
CA LEU A 376 -16.81 4.76 -18.18
C LEU A 376 -17.87 5.62 -18.88
N GLY A 377 -17.52 6.28 -19.98
CA GLY A 377 -18.41 7.07 -20.83
C GLY A 377 -19.22 6.26 -21.84
N GLY A 378 -18.93 4.96 -21.99
CA GLY A 378 -19.55 4.07 -22.96
C GLY A 378 -19.09 4.30 -24.41
N GLU A 379 -18.00 5.04 -24.63
CA GLU A 379 -17.37 5.25 -25.96
C GLU A 379 -16.51 4.04 -26.36
N VAL A 380 -15.92 3.37 -25.37
CA VAL A 380 -15.15 2.12 -25.52
C VAL A 380 -15.92 1.00 -24.86
N LYS A 381 -16.12 -0.12 -25.55
CA LYS A 381 -16.89 -1.26 -25.05
C LYS A 381 -15.95 -2.44 -24.79
N ASP A 382 -16.42 -3.34 -23.91
CA ASP A 382 -15.86 -4.68 -23.70
C ASP A 382 -14.42 -4.72 -23.15
N ILE A 383 -14.03 -3.77 -22.29
CA ILE A 383 -12.80 -3.85 -21.54
C ILE A 383 -13.10 -4.06 -20.06
N LEU A 384 -12.61 -5.16 -19.50
CA LEU A 384 -12.64 -5.46 -18.08
C LEU A 384 -11.25 -5.20 -17.47
N LEU A 385 -11.22 -4.38 -16.43
CA LEU A 385 -10.01 -4.05 -15.69
C LEU A 385 -10.08 -4.65 -14.30
N LEU A 386 -9.10 -5.50 -13.94
CA LEU A 386 -8.95 -6.11 -12.64
C LEU A 386 -7.58 -5.71 -12.06
N ASP A 387 -7.60 -4.94 -11.00
CA ASP A 387 -6.42 -4.47 -10.28
C ASP A 387 -6.22 -5.23 -8.96
N VAL A 388 -5.13 -5.03 -8.24
CA VAL A 388 -4.82 -5.76 -7.01
C VAL A 388 -4.40 -4.84 -5.86
N THR A 389 -4.54 -5.34 -4.62
CA THR A 389 -4.01 -4.67 -3.43
C THR A 389 -2.48 -4.80 -3.38
N PRO A 390 -1.72 -3.72 -3.09
CA PRO A 390 -0.25 -3.80 -3.05
C PRO A 390 0.31 -4.46 -1.78
N LEU A 391 -0.44 -4.41 -0.67
CA LEU A 391 -0.04 -4.93 0.64
C LEU A 391 -1.21 -5.65 1.31
N SER A 392 -0.89 -6.58 2.22
CA SER A 392 -1.86 -7.27 3.06
C SER A 392 -2.55 -6.31 4.03
N LEU A 393 -3.82 -6.55 4.27
CA LEU A 393 -4.68 -5.78 5.17
C LEU A 393 -5.26 -6.69 6.23
N GLY A 394 -5.30 -6.23 7.48
CA GLY A 394 -5.78 -7.02 8.59
C GLY A 394 -6.10 -6.19 9.83
N VAL A 395 -6.34 -6.88 10.93
CA VAL A 395 -6.60 -6.28 12.24
C VAL A 395 -5.61 -6.81 13.28
N GLU A 396 -5.36 -5.98 14.30
CA GLU A 396 -4.64 -6.43 15.49
C GLU A 396 -5.57 -7.32 16.31
N THR A 397 -5.05 -8.49 16.70
CA THR A 397 -5.72 -9.45 17.56
C THR A 397 -4.95 -9.66 18.85
N LEU A 398 -5.50 -10.49 19.75
CA LEU A 398 -4.94 -10.75 21.07
C LEU A 398 -3.47 -11.17 20.99
N GLY A 399 -2.62 -10.50 21.80
CA GLY A 399 -1.18 -10.72 21.82
C GLY A 399 -0.38 -9.84 20.87
N GLY A 400 -1.00 -8.82 20.24
CA GLY A 400 -0.31 -7.88 19.33
C GLY A 400 0.04 -8.50 17.98
N VAL A 401 -0.76 -9.47 17.52
CA VAL A 401 -0.60 -10.16 16.25
C VAL A 401 -1.48 -9.49 15.19
N MET A 402 -0.99 -9.41 13.95
CA MET A 402 -1.80 -9.02 12.81
C MET A 402 -2.47 -10.26 12.21
N THR A 403 -3.80 -10.31 12.27
CA THR A 403 -4.60 -11.28 11.53
C THR A 403 -4.98 -10.69 10.19
N VAL A 404 -4.50 -11.32 9.10
CA VAL A 404 -4.71 -10.86 7.72
C VAL A 404 -6.10 -11.28 7.26
N LEU A 405 -6.90 -10.32 6.77
CA LEU A 405 -8.20 -10.55 6.13
C LEU A 405 -8.09 -10.55 4.60
N ILE A 406 -7.30 -9.61 4.06
CA ILE A 406 -7.09 -9.48 2.62
C ILE A 406 -5.58 -9.57 2.37
N PRO A 407 -5.09 -10.67 1.78
CA PRO A 407 -3.69 -10.81 1.39
C PRO A 407 -3.30 -9.80 0.29
N ARG A 408 -2.01 -9.43 0.21
CA ARG A 408 -1.47 -8.66 -0.92
C ARG A 408 -1.75 -9.37 -2.24
N ASN A 409 -1.78 -8.61 -3.32
CA ASN A 409 -2.11 -9.08 -4.66
C ASN A 409 -3.51 -9.73 -4.78
N THR A 410 -4.43 -9.39 -3.87
CA THR A 410 -5.84 -9.77 -4.01
C THR A 410 -6.52 -8.83 -5.00
N THR A 411 -7.22 -9.39 -5.98
CA THR A 411 -7.98 -8.63 -6.99
C THR A 411 -9.04 -7.73 -6.35
N ILE A 412 -9.13 -6.49 -6.81
CA ILE A 412 -10.12 -5.49 -6.37
C ILE A 412 -11.10 -5.13 -7.51
N PRO A 413 -12.35 -4.78 -7.21
CA PRO A 413 -12.94 -4.62 -5.86
C PRO A 413 -13.10 -5.95 -5.13
N THR A 414 -12.96 -5.94 -3.80
CA THR A 414 -13.12 -7.14 -2.98
C THR A 414 -13.72 -6.84 -1.62
N ARG A 415 -14.45 -7.81 -1.08
CA ARG A 415 -15.03 -7.74 0.27
C ARG A 415 -14.75 -9.03 1.01
N LYS A 416 -14.20 -8.91 2.23
CA LYS A 416 -13.90 -10.03 3.12
C LYS A 416 -14.41 -9.72 4.50
N SER A 417 -14.99 -10.73 5.15
CA SER A 417 -15.49 -10.66 6.53
C SER A 417 -14.94 -11.82 7.33
N GLU A 418 -14.57 -11.52 8.58
CA GLU A 418 -14.11 -12.50 9.57
C GLU A 418 -14.81 -12.24 10.90
N ILE A 419 -15.06 -13.32 11.67
CA ILE A 419 -15.70 -13.24 12.98
C ILE A 419 -14.64 -13.29 14.07
N PHE A 420 -14.62 -12.24 14.87
CA PHE A 420 -13.79 -12.12 16.08
C PHE A 420 -14.64 -12.15 17.34
N SER A 421 -13.99 -12.23 18.50
CA SER A 421 -14.69 -12.24 19.77
C SER A 421 -14.00 -11.33 20.81
N THR A 422 -14.59 -11.22 22.01
CA THR A 422 -14.04 -10.46 23.12
C THR A 422 -12.89 -11.21 23.80
N ALA A 423 -11.87 -10.46 24.24
CA ALA A 423 -10.70 -11.00 24.93
C ALA A 423 -10.88 -11.12 26.46
N ALA A 424 -11.88 -10.44 27.04
CA ALA A 424 -12.16 -10.43 28.47
C ALA A 424 -13.64 -10.65 28.75
N ASP A 425 -13.94 -11.17 29.96
CA ASP A 425 -15.31 -11.33 30.43
C ASP A 425 -16.01 -9.99 30.63
N ASN A 426 -17.29 -9.94 30.31
CA ASN A 426 -18.13 -8.74 30.43
C ASN A 426 -17.61 -7.50 29.65
N GLN A 427 -16.84 -7.71 28.64
CA GLN A 427 -16.34 -6.65 27.76
C GLN A 427 -17.49 -6.06 26.93
N THR A 428 -17.76 -4.76 27.10
CA THR A 428 -18.88 -4.06 26.46
C THR A 428 -18.48 -3.25 25.23
N SER A 429 -17.17 -3.23 24.90
CA SER A 429 -16.62 -2.58 23.72
C SER A 429 -15.38 -3.30 23.21
N VAL A 430 -15.14 -3.26 21.90
CA VAL A 430 -13.88 -3.73 21.28
C VAL A 430 -13.28 -2.61 20.46
N GLU A 431 -11.95 -2.46 20.54
CA GLU A 431 -11.17 -1.62 19.64
C GLU A 431 -10.82 -2.44 18.41
N ILE A 432 -11.15 -1.92 17.24
CA ILE A 432 -10.70 -2.46 15.95
C ILE A 432 -9.53 -1.60 15.49
N HIS A 433 -8.33 -2.18 15.47
CA HIS A 433 -7.12 -1.57 14.98
C HIS A 433 -6.79 -2.12 13.60
N VAL A 434 -6.98 -1.29 12.57
CA VAL A 434 -6.78 -1.65 11.16
C VAL A 434 -5.32 -1.48 10.80
N LEU A 435 -4.73 -2.52 10.21
CA LEU A 435 -3.31 -2.63 9.89
C LEU A 435 -3.09 -2.91 8.40
N GLN A 436 -1.95 -2.44 7.90
CA GLN A 436 -1.44 -2.75 6.56
C GLN A 436 0.04 -3.12 6.64
N GLY A 437 0.43 -4.22 6.01
CA GLY A 437 1.82 -4.70 5.95
C GLY A 437 1.92 -6.22 5.94
N GLU A 438 3.15 -6.73 6.00
CA GLU A 438 3.45 -8.15 5.83
C GLU A 438 3.99 -8.81 7.12
N ARG A 439 4.15 -8.06 8.22
CA ARG A 439 4.69 -8.63 9.46
C ARG A 439 3.58 -9.27 10.30
N PRO A 440 3.82 -10.46 10.89
CA PRO A 440 2.88 -11.10 11.81
C PRO A 440 2.61 -10.26 13.06
N VAL A 441 3.59 -9.45 13.50
CA VAL A 441 3.48 -8.61 14.70
C VAL A 441 2.82 -7.27 14.34
N ALA A 442 1.75 -6.90 15.05
CA ALA A 442 0.97 -5.69 14.77
C ALA A 442 1.82 -4.41 14.77
N SER A 443 2.75 -4.26 15.73
CA SER A 443 3.63 -3.10 15.85
C SER A 443 4.61 -2.93 14.68
N GLY A 444 4.86 -3.98 13.91
CA GLY A 444 5.70 -3.97 12.72
C GLY A 444 4.95 -3.54 11.46
N ASN A 445 3.63 -3.34 11.55
CA ASN A 445 2.78 -2.96 10.44
C ASN A 445 2.27 -1.53 10.62
N ARG A 446 1.76 -0.97 9.53
CA ARG A 446 1.19 0.37 9.58
C ARG A 446 -0.21 0.36 10.13
N SER A 447 -0.47 1.27 11.08
CA SER A 447 -1.80 1.61 11.53
C SER A 447 -2.51 2.49 10.50
N LEU A 448 -3.60 1.98 9.93
CA LEU A 448 -4.49 2.75 9.06
C LEU A 448 -5.56 3.50 9.86
N GLY A 449 -5.90 3.02 11.04
CA GLY A 449 -6.86 3.66 11.93
C GLY A 449 -7.34 2.75 13.05
N LYS A 450 -7.97 3.36 14.04
CA LYS A 450 -8.59 2.68 15.17
C LYS A 450 -10.00 3.18 15.38
N PHE A 451 -10.92 2.29 15.70
CA PHE A 451 -12.28 2.65 16.09
C PHE A 451 -12.85 1.65 17.09
N HIS A 452 -13.91 2.04 17.80
CA HIS A 452 -14.50 1.21 18.84
C HIS A 452 -15.93 0.80 18.46
N LEU A 453 -16.20 -0.49 18.50
CA LEU A 453 -17.57 -1.00 18.56
C LEU A 453 -18.00 -1.02 20.01
N ILE A 454 -19.03 -0.25 20.37
CA ILE A 454 -19.53 -0.09 21.73
C ILE A 454 -20.93 -0.69 21.88
N GLY A 455 -21.27 -1.05 23.12
CA GLY A 455 -22.60 -1.54 23.47
C GLY A 455 -22.81 -3.02 23.13
N ILE A 456 -21.76 -3.80 23.21
CA ILE A 456 -21.79 -5.26 23.21
C ILE A 456 -22.39 -5.69 24.55
N PRO A 457 -23.37 -6.61 24.58
CA PRO A 457 -23.92 -7.13 25.83
C PRO A 457 -22.84 -7.83 26.68
N PRO A 458 -22.80 -7.61 27.99
CA PRO A 458 -21.88 -8.34 28.87
C PRO A 458 -22.08 -9.85 28.70
N ALA A 459 -20.99 -10.56 28.42
CA ALA A 459 -20.96 -12.01 28.23
C ALA A 459 -19.56 -12.55 28.60
N PRO A 460 -19.42 -13.85 28.85
CA PRO A 460 -18.10 -14.47 28.92
C PRO A 460 -17.27 -14.23 27.65
N ARG A 461 -15.95 -14.10 27.81
CA ARG A 461 -15.03 -13.96 26.67
C ARG A 461 -15.21 -15.11 25.68
N GLY A 462 -15.05 -14.81 24.41
CA GLY A 462 -15.20 -15.80 23.33
C GLY A 462 -16.65 -16.05 22.89
N LEU A 463 -17.68 -15.56 23.62
CA LEU A 463 -19.09 -15.73 23.26
C LEU A 463 -19.60 -14.66 22.30
N PRO A 464 -19.34 -13.35 22.49
CA PRO A 464 -19.77 -12.34 21.53
C PRO A 464 -19.14 -12.58 20.16
N GLN A 465 -19.94 -12.45 19.09
CA GLN A 465 -19.49 -12.59 17.71
C GLN A 465 -19.47 -11.22 17.05
N ILE A 466 -18.28 -10.78 16.70
CA ILE A 466 -18.04 -9.48 16.08
C ILE A 466 -17.55 -9.71 14.67
N GLU A 467 -18.44 -9.47 13.70
CA GLU A 467 -18.11 -9.54 12.29
C GLU A 467 -17.35 -8.28 11.88
N VAL A 468 -16.09 -8.43 11.49
CA VAL A 468 -15.28 -7.35 10.92
C VAL A 468 -15.22 -7.53 9.41
N THR A 469 -15.65 -6.52 8.68
CA THR A 469 -15.71 -6.53 7.22
C THR A 469 -14.77 -5.49 6.65
N PHE A 470 -13.92 -5.93 5.73
CA PHE A 470 -13.08 -5.10 4.87
C PHE A 470 -13.72 -5.04 3.48
N ASP A 471 -13.94 -3.84 2.98
CA ASP A 471 -14.58 -3.58 1.69
C ASP A 471 -13.70 -2.59 0.90
N ILE A 472 -13.04 -3.09 -0.14
CA ILE A 472 -12.17 -2.30 -1.01
C ILE A 472 -12.91 -2.06 -2.32
N ASP A 473 -13.10 -0.79 -2.65
CA ASP A 473 -13.73 -0.41 -3.91
C ASP A 473 -12.79 -0.54 -5.11
N ALA A 474 -13.33 -0.28 -6.29
CA ALA A 474 -12.55 -0.32 -7.53
C ALA A 474 -11.45 0.76 -7.61
N ASN A 475 -11.46 1.79 -6.76
CA ASN A 475 -10.40 2.81 -6.65
C ASN A 475 -9.30 2.39 -5.67
N GLY A 476 -9.43 1.23 -5.02
CA GLY A 476 -8.53 0.78 -3.97
C GLY A 476 -8.76 1.45 -2.61
N ILE A 477 -9.92 2.07 -2.41
CA ILE A 477 -10.30 2.75 -1.16
C ILE A 477 -10.89 1.74 -0.20
N LEU A 478 -10.32 1.67 1.01
CA LEU A 478 -10.71 0.73 2.05
C LEU A 478 -11.78 1.32 2.98
N ASN A 479 -12.86 0.57 3.15
CA ASN A 479 -13.86 0.76 4.21
C ASN A 479 -13.82 -0.42 5.17
N VAL A 480 -13.83 -0.17 6.46
CA VAL A 480 -13.87 -1.21 7.48
C VAL A 480 -15.09 -1.01 8.35
N SER A 481 -15.86 -2.07 8.58
CA SER A 481 -16.96 -2.07 9.53
C SER A 481 -16.81 -3.20 10.54
N ALA A 482 -17.31 -2.98 11.74
CA ALA A 482 -17.43 -3.99 12.78
C ALA A 482 -18.87 -4.05 13.27
N LYS A 483 -19.45 -5.24 13.34
CA LYS A 483 -20.83 -5.48 13.70
C LYS A 483 -20.93 -6.56 14.76
N ASP A 484 -21.61 -6.28 15.86
CA ASP A 484 -22.05 -7.31 16.80
C ASP A 484 -23.24 -8.07 16.21
N THR A 485 -23.07 -9.36 15.93
CA THR A 485 -24.08 -10.18 15.28
C THR A 485 -25.33 -10.40 16.13
N ALA A 486 -25.21 -10.34 17.46
CA ALA A 486 -26.33 -10.54 18.38
C ALA A 486 -27.25 -9.30 18.46
N THR A 487 -26.67 -8.11 18.54
CA THR A 487 -27.42 -6.85 18.67
C THR A 487 -27.64 -6.11 17.36
N ASN A 488 -26.95 -6.51 16.28
CA ASN A 488 -26.86 -5.80 15.01
C ASN A 488 -26.29 -4.37 15.14
N LYS A 489 -25.65 -4.02 16.25
CA LYS A 489 -24.93 -2.76 16.37
C LYS A 489 -23.72 -2.80 15.47
N GLU A 490 -23.57 -1.76 14.67
CA GLU A 490 -22.49 -1.62 13.71
C GLU A 490 -21.77 -0.28 13.90
N GLN A 491 -20.46 -0.30 13.74
CA GLN A 491 -19.61 0.88 13.62
C GLN A 491 -18.78 0.74 12.36
N LYS A 492 -18.64 1.82 11.63
CA LYS A 492 -17.92 1.85 10.36
C LYS A 492 -16.90 2.98 10.36
N ILE A 493 -15.75 2.74 9.77
CA ILE A 493 -14.75 3.75 9.44
C ILE A 493 -14.42 3.65 7.95
N THR A 494 -14.38 4.80 7.29
CA THR A 494 -13.69 4.92 6.00
C THR A 494 -12.28 5.37 6.32
N ILE A 495 -11.28 4.66 5.83
CA ILE A 495 -9.89 5.03 6.04
C ILE A 495 -9.65 6.33 5.28
N THR A 496 -9.52 7.43 6.00
CA THR A 496 -9.29 8.76 5.44
C THR A 496 -7.84 9.20 5.58
N ALA A 497 -7.42 10.10 4.71
CA ALA A 497 -6.05 10.50 4.39
C ALA A 497 -5.12 10.97 5.53
N SER A 498 -5.48 10.86 6.80
CA SER A 498 -4.64 11.38 7.90
C SER A 498 -3.40 10.54 8.21
N THR A 499 -3.23 9.38 7.60
CA THR A 499 -2.19 8.42 8.01
C THR A 499 -1.70 7.47 6.90
N GLY A 500 -1.49 7.94 5.69
CA GLY A 500 -1.01 7.09 4.60
C GLY A 500 0.45 6.60 4.72
N LEU A 501 0.79 5.33 4.36
CA LEU A 501 2.16 4.76 4.32
C LEU A 501 3.04 5.41 3.27
N SER A 502 4.30 5.66 3.65
CA SER A 502 5.37 5.82 2.68
C SER A 502 5.79 4.44 2.16
N LYS A 503 6.36 4.38 1.00
CA LYS A 503 6.82 3.15 0.36
C LYS A 503 8.14 2.63 0.92
N ASP A 504 9.03 3.54 1.35
CA ASP A 504 10.20 3.15 2.13
C ASP A 504 9.79 2.41 3.40
N GLU A 505 8.62 2.77 3.97
CA GLU A 505 8.03 2.00 5.05
C GLU A 505 7.49 0.66 4.55
N ALA A 506 6.82 0.59 3.41
CA ALA A 506 6.34 -0.68 2.86
C ALA A 506 7.50 -1.61 2.48
N GLU A 507 8.54 -1.08 1.81
CA GLU A 507 9.76 -1.85 1.52
C GLU A 507 10.59 -2.14 2.77
N ARG A 508 10.74 -1.17 3.69
CA ARG A 508 11.37 -1.40 4.97
C ARG A 508 10.62 -2.48 5.75
N MET A 509 9.29 -2.38 5.85
CA MET A 509 8.45 -3.39 6.48
C MET A 509 8.58 -4.76 5.82
N LYS A 510 8.70 -4.82 4.49
CA LYS A 510 8.92 -6.07 3.76
C LYS A 510 10.31 -6.64 4.02
N LYS A 511 11.37 -5.82 3.95
CA LYS A 511 12.74 -6.21 4.30
C LYS A 511 12.89 -6.55 5.78
N GLU A 512 12.23 -5.80 6.66
CA GLU A 512 12.16 -6.10 8.09
C GLU A 512 11.37 -7.39 8.34
N ALA A 513 10.28 -7.64 7.61
CA ALA A 513 9.54 -8.90 7.67
C ALA A 513 10.42 -10.09 7.23
N GLU A 514 11.18 -9.95 6.14
CA GLU A 514 12.13 -10.97 5.69
C GLU A 514 13.31 -11.15 6.66
N ALA A 515 13.88 -10.05 7.16
CA ALA A 515 15.00 -10.08 8.10
C ALA A 515 14.61 -10.65 9.48
N HIS A 516 13.38 -10.38 9.92
CA HIS A 516 12.84 -10.83 11.20
C HIS A 516 11.89 -12.03 11.09
N ALA A 517 11.77 -12.66 9.91
CA ALA A 517 10.83 -13.75 9.67
C ALA A 517 10.97 -14.91 10.68
N THR A 518 12.20 -15.21 11.12
CA THR A 518 12.45 -16.25 12.13
C THR A 518 12.03 -15.80 13.52
N GLU A 519 12.39 -14.57 13.91
CA GLU A 519 12.01 -13.97 15.21
C GLU A 519 10.49 -13.77 15.31
N ASP A 520 9.87 -13.28 14.23
CA ASP A 520 8.42 -13.08 14.15
C ASP A 520 7.67 -14.42 14.22
N LYS A 521 8.19 -15.48 13.59
CA LYS A 521 7.62 -16.83 13.67
C LYS A 521 7.73 -17.42 15.07
N GLU A 522 8.85 -17.24 15.75
CA GLU A 522 9.04 -17.66 17.13
C GLU A 522 8.10 -16.88 18.07
N HIS A 523 8.00 -15.55 17.88
CA HIS A 523 7.08 -14.71 18.64
C HIS A 523 5.62 -15.08 18.40
N LEU A 524 5.21 -15.33 17.16
CA LEU A 524 3.86 -15.80 16.82
C LEU A 524 3.56 -17.13 17.52
N SER A 525 4.48 -18.10 17.43
CA SER A 525 4.35 -19.40 18.12
C SER A 525 4.21 -19.25 19.64
N GLU A 526 4.95 -18.33 20.26
CA GLU A 526 4.82 -18.04 21.70
C GLU A 526 3.46 -17.41 22.02
N VAL A 527 2.98 -16.46 21.21
CA VAL A 527 1.68 -15.82 21.40
C VAL A 527 0.53 -16.83 21.27
N GLU A 528 0.57 -17.71 20.25
CA GLU A 528 -0.42 -18.76 20.07
C GLU A 528 -0.43 -19.74 21.26
N ALA A 529 0.74 -20.20 21.69
CA ALA A 529 0.88 -21.07 22.85
C ALA A 529 0.36 -20.40 24.14
N ARG A 530 0.63 -19.10 24.32
CA ARG A 530 0.15 -18.29 25.44
C ARG A 530 -1.37 -18.17 25.45
N ASN A 531 -1.96 -17.82 24.30
CA ASN A 531 -3.42 -17.67 24.16
C ASN A 531 -4.15 -19.00 24.39
N LYS A 532 -3.60 -20.11 23.87
CA LYS A 532 -4.12 -21.46 24.10
C LYS A 532 -4.09 -21.82 25.58
N LEU A 533 -2.96 -21.61 26.24
CA LEU A 533 -2.80 -21.91 27.66
C LEU A 533 -3.72 -21.04 28.54
N ASP A 534 -3.84 -19.75 28.25
CA ASP A 534 -4.75 -18.85 28.99
C ASP A 534 -6.21 -19.28 28.83
N SER A 535 -6.62 -19.71 27.64
CA SER A 535 -7.97 -20.25 27.41
C SER A 535 -8.22 -21.55 28.21
N LEU A 536 -7.23 -22.44 28.29
CA LEU A 536 -7.32 -23.68 29.10
C LEU A 536 -7.40 -23.37 30.59
N VAL A 537 -6.64 -22.40 31.09
CA VAL A 537 -6.72 -21.94 32.51
C VAL A 537 -8.13 -21.45 32.82
N TYR A 538 -8.67 -20.56 31.97
CA TYR A 538 -10.03 -20.05 32.15
C TYR A 538 -11.09 -21.15 32.14
N GLN A 539 -11.01 -22.10 31.19
CA GLN A 539 -11.93 -23.24 31.13
C GLN A 539 -11.83 -24.14 32.37
N GLY A 540 -10.60 -24.39 32.83
CA GLY A 540 -10.34 -25.18 34.03
C GLY A 540 -10.93 -24.58 35.28
N GLU A 541 -10.70 -23.29 35.51
CA GLU A 541 -11.26 -22.55 36.65
C GLU A 541 -12.79 -22.53 36.64
N LYS A 542 -13.36 -22.29 35.45
CA LYS A 542 -14.80 -22.31 35.22
C LYS A 542 -15.39 -23.71 35.54
N LEU A 543 -14.77 -24.76 34.99
CA LEU A 543 -15.20 -26.14 35.22
C LEU A 543 -15.19 -26.53 36.70
N ILE A 544 -14.12 -26.18 37.40
CA ILE A 544 -14.00 -26.41 38.84
C ILE A 544 -15.07 -25.63 39.61
N LYS A 545 -15.24 -24.34 39.31
CA LYS A 545 -16.19 -23.46 40.01
C LYS A 545 -17.64 -23.91 39.86
N GLU A 546 -18.04 -24.30 38.65
CA GLU A 546 -19.41 -24.70 38.33
C GLU A 546 -19.76 -26.11 38.82
N ASN A 547 -18.78 -26.99 39.03
CA ASN A 547 -19.01 -28.39 39.34
C ASN A 547 -18.33 -28.86 40.65
N ARG A 548 -17.91 -27.96 41.51
CA ARG A 548 -17.13 -28.26 42.73
C ARG A 548 -17.73 -29.37 43.59
N GLU A 549 -19.06 -29.39 43.75
CA GLU A 549 -19.79 -30.36 44.58
C GLU A 549 -19.82 -31.77 43.97
N LYS A 550 -19.58 -31.90 42.66
CA LYS A 550 -19.65 -33.17 41.92
C LYS A 550 -18.27 -33.76 41.64
N LEU A 551 -17.21 -33.01 41.93
CA LEU A 551 -15.83 -33.39 41.66
C LEU A 551 -15.15 -33.96 42.89
N SER A 552 -14.24 -34.96 42.69
CA SER A 552 -13.43 -35.47 43.80
C SER A 552 -12.40 -34.43 44.24
N ASP A 553 -12.14 -34.34 45.53
CA ASP A 553 -11.12 -33.42 46.10
C ASP A 553 -9.71 -33.71 45.55
N ALA A 554 -9.41 -34.95 45.19
CA ALA A 554 -8.13 -35.34 44.63
C ALA A 554 -7.94 -34.79 43.20
N ASP A 555 -8.98 -34.89 42.33
CA ASP A 555 -8.94 -34.42 40.96
C ASP A 555 -8.94 -32.88 40.92
N VAL A 556 -9.71 -32.22 41.79
CA VAL A 556 -9.71 -30.77 41.91
C VAL A 556 -8.34 -30.24 42.31
N LYS A 557 -7.69 -30.83 43.35
CA LYS A 557 -6.33 -30.44 43.77
C LYS A 557 -5.30 -30.64 42.63
N ALA A 558 -5.42 -31.71 41.85
CA ALA A 558 -4.54 -31.95 40.72
C ALA A 558 -4.73 -30.92 39.61
N ALA A 559 -5.97 -30.55 39.33
CA ALA A 559 -6.26 -29.51 38.34
C ALA A 559 -5.85 -28.10 38.81
N GLU A 560 -6.09 -27.74 40.06
CA GLU A 560 -5.63 -26.49 40.66
C GLU A 560 -4.11 -26.37 40.63
N ALA A 561 -3.36 -27.47 40.90
CA ALA A 561 -1.91 -27.49 40.79
C ALA A 561 -1.44 -27.26 39.35
N ALA A 562 -2.11 -27.88 38.35
CA ALA A 562 -1.82 -27.69 36.95
C ALA A 562 -2.15 -26.26 36.47
N ILE A 563 -3.23 -25.65 37.00
CA ILE A 563 -3.58 -24.25 36.75
C ILE A 563 -2.52 -23.29 37.30
N GLU A 564 -2.03 -23.54 38.51
CA GLU A 564 -0.94 -22.73 39.10
C GLU A 564 0.37 -22.85 38.33
N GLU A 565 0.69 -24.04 37.81
CA GLU A 565 1.83 -24.25 36.94
C GLU A 565 1.65 -23.51 35.61
N ALA A 566 0.45 -23.57 35.04
CA ALA A 566 0.09 -22.84 33.83
C ALA A 566 0.21 -21.30 33.99
N ARG A 567 -0.25 -20.76 35.11
CA ARG A 567 -0.13 -19.33 35.44
C ARG A 567 1.33 -18.90 35.59
N ARG A 568 2.20 -19.75 36.16
CA ARG A 568 3.66 -19.50 36.20
C ARG A 568 4.27 -19.50 34.81
N ALA A 569 3.91 -20.47 33.97
CA ALA A 569 4.36 -20.53 32.60
C ALA A 569 3.92 -19.29 31.79
N LEU A 570 2.68 -18.81 32.01
CA LEU A 570 2.17 -17.57 31.41
C LEU A 570 2.97 -16.32 31.86
N ALA A 571 3.44 -16.29 33.09
CA ALA A 571 4.24 -15.19 33.63
C ALA A 571 5.69 -15.20 33.10
N GLU A 572 6.29 -16.38 32.95
CA GLU A 572 7.69 -16.57 32.55
C GLU A 572 7.89 -16.58 31.02
N GLY A 573 6.87 -16.98 30.23
CA GLY A 573 6.91 -17.06 28.77
C GLY A 573 7.76 -18.21 28.20
N GLY A 574 7.95 -18.20 26.87
CA GLY A 574 8.69 -19.21 26.11
C GLY A 574 7.78 -20.32 25.56
N ALA A 575 7.74 -20.48 24.22
CA ALA A 575 6.79 -21.36 23.52
C ALA A 575 6.81 -22.81 24.03
N ASP A 576 7.99 -23.39 24.25
CA ASP A 576 8.14 -24.78 24.73
C ASP A 576 7.54 -24.98 26.14
N ARG A 577 7.76 -24.00 27.04
CA ARG A 577 7.23 -24.04 28.41
C ARG A 577 5.71 -23.90 28.42
N LEU A 578 5.18 -22.98 27.61
CA LEU A 578 3.75 -22.75 27.45
C LEU A 578 3.05 -23.98 26.87
N ASN A 579 3.65 -24.64 25.88
CA ASN A 579 3.12 -25.87 25.32
C ASN A 579 3.14 -27.03 26.31
N ALA A 580 4.24 -27.22 27.04
CA ALA A 580 4.33 -28.24 28.09
C ALA A 580 3.29 -28.05 29.19
N ALA A 581 3.07 -26.81 29.66
CA ALA A 581 2.05 -26.47 30.61
C ALA A 581 0.62 -26.71 30.06
N SER A 582 0.40 -26.40 28.76
CA SER A 582 -0.87 -26.68 28.06
C SER A 582 -1.20 -28.17 28.04
N GLU A 583 -0.22 -29.02 27.74
CA GLU A 583 -0.39 -30.49 27.77
C GLU A 583 -0.68 -31.01 29.18
N SER A 584 0.04 -30.51 30.19
CA SER A 584 -0.16 -30.87 31.59
C SER A 584 -1.57 -30.53 32.05
N LEU A 585 -2.01 -29.28 31.76
CA LEU A 585 -3.34 -28.81 32.12
C LEU A 585 -4.44 -29.56 31.35
N THR A 586 -4.27 -29.82 30.08
CA THR A 586 -5.23 -30.61 29.27
C THR A 586 -5.44 -32.00 29.87
N LYS A 587 -4.36 -32.70 30.30
CA LYS A 587 -4.47 -34.00 30.96
C LYS A 587 -5.23 -33.92 32.27
N ALA A 588 -5.01 -32.86 33.05
CA ALA A 588 -5.71 -32.64 34.31
C ALA A 588 -7.22 -32.36 34.09
N LEU A 589 -7.56 -31.55 33.09
CA LEU A 589 -8.94 -31.23 32.71
C LEU A 589 -9.68 -32.46 32.15
N HIS A 590 -9.01 -33.30 31.38
CA HIS A 590 -9.57 -34.59 30.94
C HIS A 590 -9.97 -35.49 32.11
N ARG A 591 -9.13 -35.61 33.14
CA ARG A 591 -9.46 -36.38 34.35
C ARG A 591 -10.65 -35.80 35.10
N LEU A 592 -10.74 -34.46 35.19
CA LEU A 592 -11.90 -33.78 35.75
C LEU A 592 -13.18 -34.08 34.95
N GLY A 593 -13.11 -34.06 33.62
CA GLY A 593 -14.22 -34.43 32.75
C GLY A 593 -14.70 -35.87 32.95
N GLU A 594 -13.75 -36.83 33.04
CA GLU A 594 -14.07 -38.24 33.34
C GLU A 594 -14.71 -38.41 34.72
N SER A 595 -14.21 -37.68 35.72
CA SER A 595 -14.75 -37.70 37.08
C SER A 595 -16.19 -37.18 37.12
N LEU A 596 -16.46 -36.08 36.39
CA LEU A 596 -17.81 -35.52 36.22
C LEU A 596 -18.76 -36.49 35.52
N TYR A 597 -18.30 -37.14 34.46
CA TYR A 597 -19.11 -38.11 33.73
C TYR A 597 -19.48 -39.32 34.61
N LYS A 598 -18.53 -39.84 35.37
CA LYS A 598 -18.77 -40.93 36.33
C LYS A 598 -19.74 -40.52 37.46
N ALA A 599 -19.62 -39.29 37.99
CA ALA A 599 -20.54 -38.76 38.98
C ALA A 599 -21.96 -38.60 38.45
N GLN A 600 -22.11 -38.15 37.20
CA GLN A 600 -23.42 -38.05 36.54
C GLN A 600 -24.06 -39.42 36.28
N GLN A 601 -23.27 -40.42 35.85
CA GLN A 601 -23.76 -41.80 35.71
C GLN A 601 -24.19 -42.42 37.05
N ALA A 602 -23.43 -42.20 38.12
CA ALA A 602 -23.78 -42.68 39.46
C ALA A 602 -25.06 -42.02 39.98
N ALA A 603 -25.26 -40.71 39.75
CA ALA A 603 -26.48 -40.00 40.10
C ALA A 603 -27.69 -40.46 39.27
N GLY A 604 -27.49 -40.74 37.97
CA GLY A 604 -28.53 -41.32 37.09
C GLY A 604 -28.91 -42.74 37.45
N ALA A 605 -27.94 -43.57 37.89
CA ALA A 605 -28.19 -44.93 38.39
C ALA A 605 -28.92 -44.94 39.74
N ALA A 606 -28.64 -43.98 40.63
CA ALA A 606 -29.34 -43.80 41.88
C ALA A 606 -30.79 -43.30 41.69
N ALA A 607 -31.05 -42.48 40.66
CA ALA A 607 -32.39 -42.01 40.32
C ALA A 607 -33.24 -43.08 39.61
N SER A 608 -32.63 -44.04 38.88
CA SER A 608 -33.32 -45.15 38.20
C SER A 608 -33.59 -46.36 39.10
N GLY A 609 -32.95 -46.42 40.31
CA GLY A 609 -33.18 -47.46 41.33
C GLY A 609 -34.43 -47.26 42.20
N ALA A 610 -35.12 -46.10 42.14
CA ALA A 610 -36.27 -45.74 42.96
C ALA A 610 -37.64 -45.87 42.31
N GLN A 611 -37.75 -46.30 41.02
CA GLN A 611 -39.01 -46.56 40.34
C GLN A 611 -38.97 -47.89 39.60
N GLY A 612 -39.36 -48.94 40.36
CA GLY A 612 -39.71 -50.22 39.82
C GLY A 612 -41.16 -50.24 39.39
N GLN A 613 -41.40 -50.84 38.21
CA GLN A 613 -42.64 -51.37 37.63
C GLN A 613 -43.78 -50.42 37.26
N SER A 614 -43.95 -50.15 35.96
CA SER A 614 -45.06 -50.71 35.20
C SER A 614 -45.15 -50.13 33.80
N GLY A 615 -45.25 -51.02 32.79
CA GLY A 615 -46.16 -50.91 31.67
C GLY A 615 -45.75 -50.13 30.43
N GLY A 616 -45.33 -50.87 29.40
CA GLY A 616 -45.92 -50.90 28.07
C GLY A 616 -45.92 -49.65 27.18
N GLY A 617 -45.24 -49.74 26.06
CA GLY A 617 -45.80 -49.42 24.76
C GLY A 617 -45.56 -48.07 24.15
N ALA A 618 -45.00 -48.16 22.95
CA ALA A 618 -45.23 -47.31 21.79
C ALA A 618 -44.25 -46.20 21.44
N ALA A 619 -43.76 -46.36 20.24
CA ALA A 619 -42.86 -45.47 19.45
C ALA A 619 -43.42 -44.06 19.23
N GLY A 620 -42.52 -43.10 19.21
CA GLY A 620 -42.78 -41.72 18.82
C GLY A 620 -41.50 -41.00 18.50
N GLN A 621 -41.27 -40.75 17.24
CA GLN A 621 -40.17 -39.93 16.74
C GLN A 621 -40.29 -38.50 17.24
N GLY A 622 -39.23 -37.93 17.78
CA GLY A 622 -39.08 -36.52 18.14
C GLY A 622 -37.89 -35.90 17.41
N PRO A 623 -37.91 -34.61 17.16
CA PRO A 623 -37.01 -33.98 16.16
C PRO A 623 -35.62 -33.70 16.75
N THR A 624 -34.62 -33.94 15.91
CA THR A 624 -33.23 -33.60 16.14
C THR A 624 -33.01 -32.07 16.11
N ALA A 625 -32.63 -31.50 17.25
CA ALA A 625 -32.05 -30.18 17.29
C ALA A 625 -30.56 -30.26 16.89
N GLY A 626 -30.20 -29.58 15.84
CA GLY A 626 -28.82 -29.49 15.36
C GLY A 626 -27.97 -28.68 16.33
N GLN A 627 -26.98 -29.33 16.92
CA GLN A 627 -25.83 -28.66 17.52
C GLN A 627 -24.90 -28.24 16.38
N GLY A 628 -24.72 -26.91 16.23
CA GLY A 628 -23.65 -26.36 15.44
C GLY A 628 -22.35 -26.52 16.20
N ASP A 629 -21.46 -27.32 15.66
CA ASP A 629 -20.08 -27.45 16.15
C ASP A 629 -19.35 -26.15 15.89
N VAL A 630 -18.80 -25.56 16.95
CA VAL A 630 -17.77 -24.52 16.86
C VAL A 630 -16.50 -25.24 16.44
N VAL A 631 -16.10 -25.07 15.20
CA VAL A 631 -14.86 -25.63 14.66
C VAL A 631 -13.73 -24.66 15.04
N ASP A 632 -12.84 -25.10 15.96
CA ASP A 632 -11.50 -24.56 16.06
C ASP A 632 -10.82 -24.78 14.69
N ALA A 633 -10.28 -23.71 14.11
CA ALA A 633 -9.59 -23.78 12.84
C ALA A 633 -8.27 -24.55 12.99
N GLU A 634 -8.30 -25.87 12.87
CA GLU A 634 -7.13 -26.65 12.51
C GLU A 634 -6.96 -26.62 10.99
N PHE A 635 -5.79 -26.16 10.56
CA PHE A 635 -5.37 -26.28 9.17
C PHE A 635 -5.13 -27.76 8.86
N VAL A 636 -5.95 -28.29 7.97
CA VAL A 636 -5.68 -29.59 7.33
C VAL A 636 -5.10 -29.31 5.96
N ASP A 637 -3.85 -29.67 5.76
CA ASP A 637 -3.21 -29.74 4.46
C ASP A 637 -4.03 -30.66 3.54
N VAL A 638 -4.59 -30.10 2.48
CA VAL A 638 -5.27 -30.87 1.43
C VAL A 638 -4.24 -31.32 0.41
N ASP A 639 -3.95 -32.60 0.42
CA ASP A 639 -3.13 -33.29 -0.57
C ASP A 639 -3.79 -33.23 -1.97
N GLU A 640 -3.14 -32.59 -2.93
CA GLU A 640 -3.60 -32.32 -4.31
C GLU A 640 -3.59 -33.56 -5.23
N SER A 641 -3.83 -34.74 -4.76
CA SER A 641 -3.81 -35.93 -5.62
C SER A 641 -5.12 -36.71 -5.70
N LYS A 642 -6.25 -36.09 -6.03
CA LYS A 642 -7.42 -36.84 -6.59
C LYS A 642 -8.46 -35.88 -7.19
N LYS A 643 -8.38 -35.62 -8.49
CA LYS A 643 -9.55 -35.20 -9.30
C LYS A 643 -10.27 -36.44 -9.84
N PRO A 644 -11.58 -36.57 -9.72
CA PRO A 644 -12.36 -37.45 -10.57
C PRO A 644 -12.80 -36.71 -11.85
N ASN A 645 -12.87 -37.46 -12.95
CA ASN A 645 -13.25 -37.10 -14.32
C ASN A 645 -14.52 -36.25 -14.46
#